data_47f7e92103aea2b73eac8a03960fcc13
#
_entry.id   47f7e92103aea2b73eac8a03960fcc13
#
_cell.length_a   1.000
_cell.length_b   1.000
_cell.length_c   1.000
_cell.angle_alpha   90.00
_cell.angle_beta   90.00
_cell.angle_gamma   90.00
#
_symmetry.space_group_name_H-M   'P 1'
#
loop_
_entity.id
_entity.type
_entity.pdbx_description
1 polymer ?
#
loop_
_entity_poly.entity_id
_entity_poly.type
_entity_poly.pdbx_seq_one_letter_code
_entity_poly.pdbx_strand_id
1 'polypeptide(L)'
;MADNVEASKFGTFGGVFTPCVLTILGVIMFLRFGQIVGNSGLWATLAIVLASNVITLLTALSLSAIATNTRVKGGGAYFLISRSLGPEFGGVIGSVFFLAQAISVSMYIIGFTEAFVATFGHTGLSTREIASLVNLVTFICVYIGAAWTVKVQYFILGALGLSLLAFLAGALSAFSLDTLRLNTMPAPAGGASPLIMFALFFPAVTGIMAGANMSGDLKDPARSIPAGTLAAIAVTAVIYLVMAVLLAAGAPREELLNQPMIVKDMASVPVLITVGVFAATLSSALGSMMGAPRILQAFARDNISRHMRPFAKGSGVGGEPRRATILTFFIAEGGIMLGDLNAIAPIITMFFMITYGTLNLACFYEGITRNPSYRPRFRFSHWSLSLAGAIGCAVVMLLINPLWAVLSASLMGLLFRLISRAEIIARWGDVGSGVAFERARKALLKLEVQYYHPKNWRPAILALSGGAWSRYHLAEYAYWLAAGHGILTLGQIIPDAGERRVERRRQAEKRLRSFIHEEGLGAFPVVVLENSLEAGLQSLLQSHGIGGMRPNTVLLGLPKNRERWEEFCHALRLANAYERSILLVDCDEELERGTAPDGSIDVLWQGSNHGQLMVLLAHLIAKNPQWRGRSFRVLGVLPPKGDQENLRRELTETLESARIEAGVYIFSGEDLFTTLARRTGNTALLFVALEVPSHETQDEFWEHSQRLTKLVPDVIHVHSADRVSLEA
;
A
#
# COMPACT_ATOMS: atom_id res chain seq x y z
N MET A 1 -28.76 6.24 -37.60
CA MET A 1 -28.03 7.52 -37.53
C MET A 1 -28.32 8.11 -36.15
N ALA A 2 -27.47 7.88 -35.20
CA ALA A 2 -27.54 8.51 -33.88
C ALA A 2 -26.46 9.57 -33.90
N ASP A 3 -26.86 10.83 -33.98
CA ASP A 3 -25.99 11.99 -33.89
C ASP A 3 -25.24 11.91 -32.55
N ASN A 4 -23.95 11.57 -32.65
CA ASN A 4 -22.99 11.79 -31.58
C ASN A 4 -22.83 13.29 -31.41
N VAL A 5 -23.61 13.90 -30.55
CA VAL A 5 -23.30 15.21 -30.00
C VAL A 5 -22.05 15.01 -29.14
N GLU A 6 -20.87 15.17 -29.74
CA GLU A 6 -19.62 15.32 -29.00
C GLU A 6 -19.77 16.51 -28.07
N ALA A 7 -19.97 16.26 -26.79
CA ALA A 7 -19.95 17.30 -25.78
C ALA A 7 -18.64 18.08 -25.92
N SER A 8 -18.71 19.39 -26.17
CA SER A 8 -17.54 20.23 -26.42
C SER A 8 -16.62 20.16 -25.18
N LYS A 9 -15.47 19.52 -25.32
CA LYS A 9 -14.47 19.39 -24.27
C LYS A 9 -13.78 20.74 -24.00
N PHE A 10 -13.43 20.99 -22.74
CA PHE A 10 -12.83 22.24 -22.29
C PHE A 10 -11.31 22.29 -22.51
N GLY A 11 -10.79 23.48 -22.78
CA GLY A 11 -9.36 23.76 -22.79
C GLY A 11 -8.82 24.07 -21.38
N THR A 12 -7.52 24.39 -21.30
CA THR A 12 -6.80 24.70 -20.05
C THR A 12 -7.43 25.84 -19.26
N PHE A 13 -7.79 26.94 -19.90
CA PHE A 13 -8.32 28.12 -19.22
C PHE A 13 -9.68 27.84 -18.56
N GLY A 14 -10.67 27.37 -19.32
CA GLY A 14 -12.01 27.13 -18.80
C GLY A 14 -12.17 25.88 -17.98
N GLY A 15 -11.38 24.83 -18.28
CA GLY A 15 -11.52 23.54 -17.62
C GLY A 15 -10.64 23.34 -16.38
N VAL A 16 -9.56 24.13 -16.22
CA VAL A 16 -8.64 23.99 -15.08
C VAL A 16 -8.37 25.32 -14.39
N PHE A 17 -7.85 26.31 -15.11
CA PHE A 17 -7.45 27.58 -14.50
C PHE A 17 -8.63 28.28 -13.82
N THR A 18 -9.73 28.50 -14.52
CA THR A 18 -10.90 29.18 -13.98
C THR A 18 -11.50 28.50 -12.75
N PRO A 19 -11.81 27.19 -12.76
CA PRO A 19 -12.31 26.51 -11.57
C PRO A 19 -11.34 26.57 -10.37
N CYS A 20 -10.01 26.44 -10.61
CA CYS A 20 -9.03 26.55 -9.54
C CYS A 20 -8.98 27.97 -8.95
N VAL A 21 -8.94 29.02 -9.78
CA VAL A 21 -8.91 30.42 -9.31
C VAL A 21 -10.18 30.76 -8.52
N LEU A 22 -11.35 30.37 -9.03
CA LEU A 22 -12.62 30.64 -8.35
C LEU A 22 -12.74 29.94 -6.99
N THR A 23 -12.14 28.78 -6.86
CA THR A 23 -12.14 28.04 -5.60
C THR A 23 -11.11 28.59 -4.62
N ILE A 24 -9.93 28.99 -5.10
CA ILE A 24 -8.84 29.54 -4.28
C ILE A 24 -9.20 30.96 -3.79
N LEU A 25 -9.67 31.84 -4.66
CA LEU A 25 -10.10 33.19 -4.31
C LEU A 25 -11.56 33.19 -3.83
N GLY A 26 -11.85 32.36 -2.84
CA GLY A 26 -13.19 32.10 -2.32
C GLY A 26 -13.49 32.78 -0.98
N VAL A 27 -14.24 32.08 -0.16
CA VAL A 27 -14.82 32.56 1.11
C VAL A 27 -13.78 33.12 2.09
N ILE A 28 -12.63 32.44 2.25
CA ILE A 28 -11.61 32.86 3.24
C ILE A 28 -11.00 34.21 2.91
N MET A 29 -10.81 34.49 1.62
CA MET A 29 -10.24 35.75 1.15
C MET A 29 -11.07 36.95 1.62
N PHE A 30 -12.38 36.84 1.52
CA PHE A 30 -13.27 37.94 1.82
C PHE A 30 -13.66 38.05 3.29
N LEU A 31 -13.84 36.89 4.00
CA LEU A 31 -14.45 36.89 5.33
C LEU A 31 -13.46 36.63 6.47
N ARG A 32 -12.28 36.07 6.22
CA ARG A 32 -11.32 35.70 7.28
C ARG A 32 -9.93 36.28 7.10
N PHE A 33 -9.59 36.77 5.90
CA PHE A 33 -8.21 37.21 5.64
C PHE A 33 -7.84 38.46 6.44
N GLY A 34 -8.78 39.39 6.67
CA GLY A 34 -8.59 40.51 7.59
C GLY A 34 -8.26 40.06 9.01
N GLN A 35 -9.02 39.09 9.56
CA GLN A 35 -8.81 38.55 10.88
C GLN A 35 -7.44 37.83 10.98
N ILE A 36 -7.00 37.14 9.92
CA ILE A 36 -5.68 36.49 9.87
C ILE A 36 -4.56 37.53 9.95
N VAL A 37 -4.66 38.61 9.16
CA VAL A 37 -3.71 39.73 9.18
C VAL A 37 -3.71 40.43 10.53
N GLY A 38 -4.87 40.69 11.12
CA GLY A 38 -5.00 41.33 12.42
C GLY A 38 -4.37 40.56 13.57
N ASN A 39 -4.59 39.24 13.65
CA ASN A 39 -4.01 38.38 14.68
C ASN A 39 -2.52 38.10 14.47
N SER A 40 -2.15 37.78 13.24
CA SER A 40 -0.79 37.32 12.93
C SER A 40 0.20 38.47 12.67
N GLY A 41 -0.31 39.66 12.33
CA GLY A 41 0.52 40.72 11.78
C GLY A 41 1.01 40.39 10.37
N LEU A 42 1.63 41.39 9.71
CA LEU A 42 2.04 41.25 8.31
C LEU A 42 3.04 40.10 8.09
N TRP A 43 4.14 40.08 8.87
CA TRP A 43 5.21 39.13 8.61
C TRP A 43 4.77 37.67 8.78
N ALA A 44 4.03 37.39 9.86
CA ALA A 44 3.53 36.02 10.05
C ALA A 44 2.44 35.66 9.03
N THR A 45 1.61 36.63 8.59
CA THR A 45 0.63 36.39 7.50
C THR A 45 1.33 36.07 6.19
N LEU A 46 2.38 36.79 5.80
CA LEU A 46 3.19 36.49 4.61
C LEU A 46 3.81 35.10 4.71
N ALA A 47 4.35 34.74 5.90
CA ALA A 47 4.90 33.39 6.13
C ALA A 47 3.82 32.32 6.01
N ILE A 48 2.62 32.53 6.55
CA ILE A 48 1.45 31.63 6.43
C ILE A 48 1.06 31.43 4.95
N VAL A 49 0.93 32.53 4.20
CA VAL A 49 0.59 32.49 2.78
C VAL A 49 1.65 31.74 1.98
N LEU A 50 2.94 32.04 2.20
CA LEU A 50 4.04 31.38 1.51
C LEU A 50 4.13 29.88 1.85
N ALA A 51 4.07 29.52 3.13
CA ALA A 51 4.13 28.14 3.57
C ALA A 51 2.97 27.31 3.00
N SER A 52 1.75 27.86 3.02
CA SER A 52 0.56 27.22 2.44
C SER A 52 0.71 27.02 0.94
N ASN A 53 1.19 28.05 0.22
CA ASN A 53 1.41 27.95 -1.23
C ASN A 53 2.55 27.00 -1.60
N VAL A 54 3.61 26.91 -0.79
CA VAL A 54 4.70 25.92 -1.02
C VAL A 54 4.16 24.50 -0.94
N ILE A 55 3.38 24.16 0.08
CA ILE A 55 2.77 22.82 0.22
C ILE A 55 1.83 22.53 -0.96
N THR A 56 1.01 23.50 -1.35
CA THR A 56 0.11 23.38 -2.48
C THR A 56 0.86 23.26 -3.80
N LEU A 57 1.95 23.99 -3.99
CA LEU A 57 2.84 23.89 -5.15
C LEU A 57 3.48 22.51 -5.25
N LEU A 58 4.05 21.99 -4.17
CA LEU A 58 4.65 20.65 -4.13
C LEU A 58 3.60 19.57 -4.49
N THR A 59 2.37 19.74 -3.98
CA THR A 59 1.25 18.85 -4.33
C THR A 59 0.84 18.99 -5.79
N ALA A 60 0.83 20.19 -6.34
CA ALA A 60 0.52 20.43 -7.75
C ALA A 60 1.58 19.87 -8.70
N LEU A 61 2.86 19.87 -8.29
CA LEU A 61 3.94 19.21 -9.03
C LEU A 61 3.73 17.69 -9.06
N SER A 62 3.38 17.08 -7.92
CA SER A 62 3.06 15.66 -7.83
C SER A 62 1.79 15.30 -8.63
N LEU A 63 0.74 16.12 -8.55
CA LEU A 63 -0.47 15.98 -9.36
C LEU A 63 -0.14 16.03 -10.86
N SER A 64 0.69 16.97 -11.27
CA SER A 64 1.12 17.15 -12.66
C SER A 64 1.92 15.96 -13.17
N ALA A 65 2.80 15.40 -12.33
CA ALA A 65 3.57 14.21 -12.66
C ALA A 65 2.64 13.01 -12.93
N ILE A 66 1.71 12.72 -12.02
CA ILE A 66 0.77 11.60 -12.17
C ILE A 66 -0.20 11.84 -13.34
N ALA A 67 -0.72 13.05 -13.51
CA ALA A 67 -1.64 13.39 -14.60
C ALA A 67 -1.01 13.27 -16.00
N THR A 68 0.32 13.41 -16.10
CA THR A 68 1.06 13.22 -17.37
C THR A 68 1.57 11.79 -17.56
N ASN A 69 1.55 10.96 -16.51
CA ASN A 69 1.94 9.55 -16.56
C ASN A 69 0.79 8.64 -17.04
N THR A 70 -0.45 8.96 -16.63
CA THR A 70 -1.60 8.08 -16.84
C THR A 70 -2.66 8.77 -17.71
N ARG A 71 -3.29 8.05 -18.62
CA ARG A 71 -4.47 8.58 -19.36
C ARG A 71 -5.64 8.75 -18.42
N VAL A 72 -5.95 9.97 -18.08
CA VAL A 72 -7.01 10.29 -17.11
C VAL A 72 -8.39 10.12 -17.76
N LYS A 73 -9.21 9.22 -17.19
CA LYS A 73 -10.58 8.91 -17.66
C LYS A 73 -11.59 9.43 -16.64
N GLY A 74 -11.79 10.59 -16.32
CA GLY A 74 -12.76 11.01 -15.30
C GLY A 74 -12.56 10.41 -13.90
N GLY A 75 -13.16 11.02 -12.89
CA GLY A 75 -12.98 10.59 -11.48
C GLY A 75 -11.95 11.42 -10.71
N GLY A 76 -11.36 12.43 -11.37
CA GLY A 76 -10.51 13.43 -10.73
C GLY A 76 -9.27 12.86 -10.05
N ALA A 77 -8.90 13.47 -8.92
CA ALA A 77 -7.76 13.08 -8.12
C ALA A 77 -7.85 11.63 -7.61
N TYR A 78 -9.05 11.13 -7.31
CA TYR A 78 -9.24 9.73 -6.94
C TYR A 78 -8.68 8.77 -7.99
N PHE A 79 -9.03 8.98 -9.28
CA PHE A 79 -8.54 8.13 -10.37
C PHE A 79 -7.02 8.14 -10.45
N LEU A 80 -6.41 9.32 -10.33
CA LEU A 80 -4.96 9.49 -10.39
C LEU A 80 -4.25 8.72 -9.27
N ILE A 81 -4.76 8.85 -8.03
CA ILE A 81 -4.16 8.22 -6.86
C ILE A 81 -4.37 6.71 -6.87
N SER A 82 -5.58 6.25 -7.18
CA SER A 82 -5.90 4.81 -7.17
C SER A 82 -5.12 4.02 -8.22
N ARG A 83 -4.81 4.63 -9.36
CA ARG A 83 -4.02 3.98 -10.42
C ARG A 83 -2.52 3.95 -10.11
N SER A 84 -2.04 4.83 -9.24
CA SER A 84 -0.63 4.86 -8.82
C SER A 84 -0.38 3.98 -7.60
N LEU A 85 -1.21 4.09 -6.53
CA LEU A 85 -0.98 3.39 -5.26
C LEU A 85 -1.66 2.01 -5.16
N GLY A 86 -2.55 1.69 -6.07
CA GLY A 86 -3.35 0.47 -5.98
C GLY A 86 -4.74 0.67 -5.37
N PRO A 87 -5.60 -0.38 -5.42
CA PRO A 87 -7.01 -0.28 -5.04
C PRO A 87 -7.22 -0.05 -3.54
N GLU A 88 -6.36 -0.57 -2.67
CA GLU A 88 -6.48 -0.44 -1.23
C GLU A 88 -6.30 1.02 -0.80
N PHE A 89 -5.20 1.63 -1.20
CA PHE A 89 -4.96 3.07 -0.98
C PHE A 89 -5.97 3.94 -1.70
N GLY A 90 -6.30 3.58 -2.95
CA GLY A 90 -7.33 4.27 -3.72
C GLY A 90 -8.67 4.31 -3.01
N GLY A 91 -9.08 3.19 -2.40
CA GLY A 91 -10.33 3.10 -1.65
C GLY A 91 -10.38 4.01 -0.44
N VAL A 92 -9.32 4.02 0.36
CA VAL A 92 -9.22 4.90 1.54
C VAL A 92 -9.27 6.37 1.13
N ILE A 93 -8.44 6.76 0.17
CA ILE A 93 -8.32 8.15 -0.26
C ILE A 93 -9.57 8.63 -0.98
N GLY A 94 -10.20 7.76 -1.80
CA GLY A 94 -11.45 8.07 -2.45
C GLY A 94 -12.55 8.43 -1.45
N SER A 95 -12.62 7.69 -0.34
CA SER A 95 -13.56 7.98 0.75
C SER A 95 -13.24 9.30 1.45
N VAL A 96 -11.97 9.52 1.83
CA VAL A 96 -11.51 10.75 2.51
C VAL A 96 -11.70 11.97 1.61
N PHE A 97 -11.34 11.89 0.34
CA PHE A 97 -11.45 12.98 -0.60
C PHE A 97 -12.92 13.32 -0.95
N PHE A 98 -13.77 12.29 -1.04
CA PHE A 98 -15.22 12.49 -1.16
C PHE A 98 -15.78 13.28 0.02
N LEU A 99 -15.42 12.88 1.26
CA LEU A 99 -15.85 13.58 2.47
C LEU A 99 -15.32 15.02 2.52
N ALA A 100 -14.04 15.23 2.19
CA ALA A 100 -13.44 16.57 2.10
C ALA A 100 -14.24 17.48 1.19
N GLN A 101 -14.57 17.03 -0.02
CA GLN A 101 -15.34 17.78 -0.99
C GLN A 101 -16.79 17.99 -0.55
N ALA A 102 -17.43 16.99 0.05
CA ALA A 102 -18.82 17.08 0.50
C ALA A 102 -18.96 18.07 1.67
N ILE A 103 -18.02 18.05 2.64
CA ILE A 103 -18.01 19.00 3.75
C ILE A 103 -17.62 20.41 3.27
N SER A 104 -16.81 20.55 2.21
CA SER A 104 -16.49 21.86 1.64
C SER A 104 -17.71 22.61 1.11
N VAL A 105 -18.76 21.88 0.68
CA VAL A 105 -20.03 22.51 0.29
C VAL A 105 -20.61 23.33 1.44
N SER A 106 -20.65 22.75 2.67
CA SER A 106 -21.17 23.47 3.85
C SER A 106 -20.34 24.71 4.17
N MET A 107 -19.00 24.64 4.05
CA MET A 107 -18.12 25.79 4.28
C MET A 107 -18.46 26.96 3.35
N TYR A 108 -18.63 26.69 2.06
CA TYR A 108 -18.97 27.76 1.08
C TYR A 108 -20.36 28.30 1.29
N ILE A 109 -21.33 27.48 1.66
CA ILE A 109 -22.71 27.88 1.94
C ILE A 109 -22.79 28.71 3.22
N ILE A 110 -22.11 28.33 4.29
CA ILE A 110 -22.02 29.10 5.53
C ILE A 110 -21.39 30.47 5.24
N GLY A 111 -20.27 30.47 4.47
CA GLY A 111 -19.64 31.74 4.08
C GLY A 111 -20.53 32.63 3.23
N PHE A 112 -21.31 32.06 2.31
CA PHE A 112 -22.35 32.82 1.59
C PHE A 112 -23.38 33.43 2.57
N THR A 113 -23.84 32.61 3.50
CA THR A 113 -24.87 33.01 4.47
C THR A 113 -24.38 34.10 5.43
N GLU A 114 -23.15 33.98 5.93
CA GLU A 114 -22.49 35.01 6.75
C GLU A 114 -22.45 36.36 5.98
N ALA A 115 -22.01 36.33 4.72
CA ALA A 115 -21.97 37.51 3.87
C ALA A 115 -23.36 38.06 3.56
N PHE A 116 -24.35 37.18 3.37
CA PHE A 116 -25.74 37.58 3.13
C PHE A 116 -26.33 38.29 4.36
N VAL A 117 -26.21 37.71 5.54
CA VAL A 117 -26.69 38.31 6.80
C VAL A 117 -25.98 39.64 7.11
N ALA A 118 -24.64 39.69 6.88
CA ALA A 118 -23.87 40.92 7.05
C ALA A 118 -24.30 42.04 6.07
N THR A 119 -24.88 41.70 4.92
CA THR A 119 -25.27 42.68 3.90
C THR A 119 -26.72 43.13 4.06
N PHE A 120 -27.64 42.20 4.30
CA PHE A 120 -29.09 42.46 4.31
C PHE A 120 -29.72 42.55 5.71
N GLY A 121 -28.93 42.22 6.76
CA GLY A 121 -29.42 42.17 8.13
C GLY A 121 -30.31 40.95 8.41
N HIS A 122 -31.09 41.01 9.48
CA HIS A 122 -31.99 39.93 9.88
C HIS A 122 -33.24 39.90 9.00
N THR A 123 -33.40 38.80 8.26
CA THR A 123 -34.54 38.57 7.34
C THR A 123 -35.71 37.83 8.00
N GLY A 124 -35.72 37.66 9.34
CA GLY A 124 -36.70 36.84 10.07
C GLY A 124 -36.41 35.36 10.10
N LEU A 125 -35.41 34.87 9.31
CA LEU A 125 -34.91 33.50 9.30
C LEU A 125 -33.58 33.41 10.10
N SER A 126 -33.34 32.30 10.76
CA SER A 126 -32.07 32.03 11.39
C SER A 126 -30.97 31.81 10.34
N THR A 127 -29.74 32.08 10.68
CA THR A 127 -28.56 31.82 9.79
C THR A 127 -28.53 30.38 9.27
N ARG A 128 -28.94 29.42 10.09
CA ARG A 128 -29.02 28.02 9.69
C ARG A 128 -30.10 27.75 8.67
N GLU A 129 -31.28 28.33 8.83
CA GLU A 129 -32.38 28.17 7.86
C GLU A 129 -32.04 28.76 6.49
N ILE A 130 -31.36 29.92 6.47
CA ILE A 130 -30.85 30.49 5.22
C ILE A 130 -29.85 29.59 4.57
N ALA A 131 -28.86 29.03 5.34
CA ALA A 131 -27.87 28.14 4.84
C ALA A 131 -28.49 26.85 4.28
N SER A 132 -29.43 26.22 4.99
CA SER A 132 -30.16 25.03 4.52
C SER A 132 -30.96 25.30 3.23
N LEU A 133 -31.58 26.47 3.11
CA LEU A 133 -32.27 26.86 1.88
C LEU A 133 -31.30 26.98 0.70
N VAL A 134 -30.14 27.63 0.93
CA VAL A 134 -29.10 27.77 -0.10
C VAL A 134 -28.53 26.42 -0.48
N ASN A 135 -28.34 25.50 0.48
CA ASN A 135 -27.91 24.13 0.21
C ASN A 135 -28.93 23.41 -0.68
N LEU A 136 -30.22 23.52 -0.38
CA LEU A 136 -31.29 22.92 -1.17
C LEU A 136 -31.33 23.49 -2.60
N VAL A 137 -31.20 24.81 -2.76
CA VAL A 137 -31.13 25.43 -4.09
C VAL A 137 -29.91 24.95 -4.87
N THR A 138 -28.73 24.92 -4.24
CA THR A 138 -27.50 24.44 -4.84
C THR A 138 -27.64 22.95 -5.27
N PHE A 139 -28.24 22.13 -4.41
CA PHE A 139 -28.51 20.71 -4.71
C PHE A 139 -29.45 20.61 -5.92
N ILE A 140 -30.55 21.33 -5.98
CA ILE A 140 -31.51 21.30 -7.09
C ILE A 140 -30.83 21.68 -8.41
N CYS A 141 -30.02 22.76 -8.39
CA CYS A 141 -29.26 23.19 -9.57
C CYS A 141 -28.34 22.10 -10.11
N VAL A 142 -27.60 21.41 -9.24
CA VAL A 142 -26.68 20.32 -9.64
C VAL A 142 -27.45 19.06 -10.06
N TYR A 143 -28.56 18.76 -9.38
CA TYR A 143 -29.38 17.57 -9.66
C TYR A 143 -30.07 17.63 -11.03
N ILE A 144 -30.47 18.85 -11.48
CA ILE A 144 -31.08 19.06 -12.79
C ILE A 144 -30.05 18.90 -13.92
N GLY A 145 -28.84 19.36 -13.74
CA GLY A 145 -27.76 19.15 -14.69
C GLY A 145 -26.65 20.21 -14.67
N ALA A 146 -25.43 19.77 -14.94
CA ALA A 146 -24.19 20.55 -14.79
C ALA A 146 -23.79 21.38 -16.03
N ALA A 147 -24.43 21.18 -17.18
CA ALA A 147 -23.93 21.71 -18.45
C ALA A 147 -23.87 23.26 -18.55
N TRP A 148 -24.70 23.99 -17.83
CA TRP A 148 -24.71 25.45 -17.82
C TRP A 148 -23.71 26.07 -16.85
N THR A 149 -23.28 25.31 -15.85
CA THR A 149 -22.44 25.76 -14.72
C THR A 149 -21.09 26.31 -15.20
N VAL A 150 -20.48 25.72 -16.22
CA VAL A 150 -19.18 26.19 -16.74
C VAL A 150 -19.30 27.55 -17.46
N LYS A 151 -20.41 27.82 -18.14
CA LYS A 151 -20.61 29.12 -18.78
C LYS A 151 -20.77 30.23 -17.74
N VAL A 152 -21.44 29.94 -16.65
CA VAL A 152 -21.62 30.85 -15.52
C VAL A 152 -20.29 31.14 -14.80
N GLN A 153 -19.35 30.21 -14.77
CA GLN A 153 -18.02 30.41 -14.16
C GLN A 153 -17.22 31.55 -14.81
N TYR A 154 -17.37 31.80 -16.11
CA TYR A 154 -16.72 32.97 -16.75
C TYR A 154 -17.31 34.29 -16.30
N PHE A 155 -18.63 34.36 -16.12
CA PHE A 155 -19.28 35.53 -15.58
C PHE A 155 -18.85 35.80 -14.14
N ILE A 156 -18.78 34.73 -13.32
CA ILE A 156 -18.30 34.78 -11.93
C ILE A 156 -16.83 35.22 -11.87
N LEU A 157 -15.97 34.73 -12.76
CA LEU A 157 -14.58 35.17 -12.83
C LEU A 157 -14.47 36.67 -13.15
N GLY A 158 -15.31 37.17 -14.03
CA GLY A 158 -15.41 38.61 -14.33
C GLY A 158 -15.84 39.41 -13.10
N ALA A 159 -16.90 38.99 -12.41
CA ALA A 159 -17.37 39.61 -11.18
C ALA A 159 -16.31 39.60 -10.06
N LEU A 160 -15.58 38.48 -9.90
CA LEU A 160 -14.46 38.37 -8.97
C LEU A 160 -13.32 39.32 -9.33
N GLY A 161 -12.97 39.41 -10.61
CA GLY A 161 -11.95 40.34 -11.11
C GLY A 161 -12.31 41.81 -10.82
N LEU A 162 -13.55 42.21 -11.10
CA LEU A 162 -14.06 43.57 -10.79
C LEU A 162 -14.05 43.83 -9.28
N SER A 163 -14.42 42.87 -8.48
CA SER A 163 -14.35 42.92 -7.01
C SER A 163 -12.93 43.15 -6.51
N LEU A 164 -11.96 42.41 -7.01
CA LEU A 164 -10.55 42.59 -6.66
C LEU A 164 -10.03 43.98 -7.08
N LEU A 165 -10.36 44.42 -8.26
CA LEU A 165 -9.99 45.77 -8.73
C LEU A 165 -10.61 46.89 -7.85
N ALA A 166 -11.85 46.74 -7.41
CA ALA A 166 -12.50 47.68 -6.49
C ALA A 166 -11.82 47.69 -5.12
N PHE A 167 -11.42 46.52 -4.60
CA PHE A 167 -10.61 46.41 -3.38
C PHE A 167 -9.24 47.06 -3.55
N LEU A 168 -8.50 46.73 -4.60
CA LEU A 168 -7.16 47.30 -4.85
C LEU A 168 -7.22 48.83 -4.94
N ALA A 169 -8.19 49.41 -5.67
CA ALA A 169 -8.33 50.83 -5.80
C ALA A 169 -8.64 51.51 -4.45
N GLY A 170 -9.54 50.96 -3.64
CA GLY A 170 -9.88 51.52 -2.33
C GLY A 170 -8.75 51.32 -1.30
N ALA A 171 -8.14 50.16 -1.24
CA ALA A 171 -7.05 49.87 -0.32
C ALA A 171 -5.78 50.70 -0.62
N LEU A 172 -5.48 50.95 -1.89
CA LEU A 172 -4.39 51.86 -2.27
C LEU A 172 -4.63 53.29 -1.83
N SER A 173 -5.89 53.79 -1.88
CA SER A 173 -6.23 55.15 -1.40
C SER A 173 -6.16 55.26 0.14
N ALA A 174 -6.37 54.16 0.86
CA ALA A 174 -6.31 54.10 2.32
C ALA A 174 -4.89 53.72 2.84
N PHE A 175 -3.91 53.57 1.97
CA PHE A 175 -2.58 53.11 2.33
C PHE A 175 -1.84 54.10 3.26
N SER A 176 -1.44 53.62 4.45
CA SER A 176 -0.66 54.38 5.45
C SER A 176 0.53 53.58 5.93
N LEU A 177 1.72 54.14 5.86
CA LEU A 177 2.98 53.56 6.38
C LEU A 177 2.94 53.39 7.90
N ASP A 178 2.27 54.29 8.61
CA ASP A 178 2.18 54.22 10.08
C ASP A 178 1.25 53.08 10.50
N THR A 179 0.13 52.90 9.82
CA THR A 179 -0.77 51.76 10.03
C THR A 179 -0.05 50.44 9.71
N LEU A 180 0.71 50.39 8.62
CA LEU A 180 1.50 49.25 8.26
C LEU A 180 2.50 48.87 9.37
N ARG A 181 3.26 49.86 9.91
CA ARG A 181 4.21 49.60 11.01
C ARG A 181 3.54 49.06 12.26
N LEU A 182 2.36 49.54 12.63
CA LEU A 182 1.59 49.03 13.77
C LEU A 182 1.09 47.62 13.57
N ASN A 183 0.85 47.21 12.34
CA ASN A 183 0.35 45.89 11.98
C ASN A 183 1.45 44.89 11.58
N THR A 184 2.74 45.24 11.70
CA THR A 184 3.84 44.33 11.29
C THR A 184 4.01 43.14 12.20
N MET A 185 3.86 43.30 13.52
CA MET A 185 4.09 42.26 14.52
C MET A 185 2.80 41.54 14.94
N PRO A 186 2.89 40.25 15.32
CA PRO A 186 1.73 39.51 15.85
C PRO A 186 1.19 40.17 17.12
N ALA A 187 -0.14 40.22 17.24
CA ALA A 187 -0.83 40.56 18.48
C ALA A 187 -2.12 39.71 18.56
N PRO A 188 -1.98 38.46 18.98
CA PRO A 188 -3.08 37.52 18.98
C PRO A 188 -4.17 37.92 19.98
N ALA A 189 -5.39 38.08 19.50
CA ALA A 189 -6.57 38.31 20.35
C ALA A 189 -7.15 36.96 20.80
N GLY A 190 -7.54 36.84 22.05
CA GLY A 190 -8.25 35.65 22.56
C GLY A 190 -7.48 34.32 22.44
N GLY A 191 -6.14 34.33 22.46
CA GLY A 191 -5.33 33.11 22.40
C GLY A 191 -5.13 32.56 20.98
N ALA A 192 -5.43 33.31 19.94
CA ALA A 192 -5.25 32.90 18.54
C ALA A 192 -3.76 32.78 18.18
N SER A 193 -3.23 31.56 18.19
CA SER A 193 -1.84 31.31 17.78
C SER A 193 -1.68 31.42 16.27
N PRO A 194 -0.45 31.69 15.74
CA PRO A 194 -0.15 31.67 14.30
C PRO A 194 -0.53 30.34 13.63
N LEU A 195 -0.49 29.21 14.36
CA LEU A 195 -0.89 27.90 13.84
C LEU A 195 -2.40 27.80 13.63
N ILE A 196 -3.21 28.39 14.52
CA ILE A 196 -4.67 28.48 14.33
C ILE A 196 -4.97 29.32 13.10
N MET A 197 -4.26 30.44 12.92
CA MET A 197 -4.40 31.29 11.73
C MET A 197 -3.96 30.60 10.44
N PHE A 198 -2.90 29.77 10.50
CA PHE A 198 -2.53 28.91 9.40
C PHE A 198 -3.64 27.91 9.06
N ALA A 199 -4.22 27.24 10.08
CA ALA A 199 -5.33 26.31 9.89
C ALA A 199 -6.57 26.97 9.27
N LEU A 200 -6.84 28.22 9.66
CA LEU A 200 -7.93 29.02 9.12
C LEU A 200 -7.67 29.47 7.67
N PHE A 201 -6.40 29.79 7.35
CA PHE A 201 -6.03 30.23 5.99
C PHE A 201 -5.93 29.07 5.00
N PHE A 202 -5.43 27.90 5.42
CA PHE A 202 -5.07 26.82 4.50
C PHE A 202 -6.19 26.36 3.56
N PRO A 203 -7.47 26.30 3.95
CA PRO A 203 -8.57 26.00 3.01
C PRO A 203 -8.61 26.91 1.79
N ALA A 204 -8.13 28.14 1.90
CA ALA A 204 -8.08 29.09 0.78
C ALA A 204 -7.23 28.59 -0.39
N VAL A 205 -6.16 27.83 -0.13
CA VAL A 205 -5.24 27.32 -1.17
C VAL A 205 -5.55 25.89 -1.61
N THR A 206 -6.63 25.26 -1.12
CA THR A 206 -6.99 23.87 -1.43
C THR A 206 -7.68 23.67 -2.78
N GLY A 207 -7.99 24.71 -3.50
CA GLY A 207 -8.76 24.70 -4.75
C GLY A 207 -8.10 24.04 -5.96
N ILE A 208 -6.83 23.61 -5.87
CA ILE A 208 -6.07 23.01 -6.97
C ILE A 208 -6.69 21.73 -7.55
N MET A 209 -7.48 21.00 -6.76
CA MET A 209 -8.14 19.77 -7.21
C MET A 209 -9.38 20.02 -8.07
N ALA A 210 -9.90 21.27 -8.12
CA ALA A 210 -11.09 21.61 -8.91
C ALA A 210 -10.89 21.30 -10.40
N GLY A 211 -9.72 21.65 -10.96
CA GLY A 211 -9.36 21.32 -12.34
C GLY A 211 -9.16 19.82 -12.59
N ALA A 212 -8.57 19.10 -11.63
CA ALA A 212 -8.39 17.65 -11.72
C ALA A 212 -9.74 16.91 -11.69
N ASN A 213 -10.73 17.40 -10.92
CA ASN A 213 -12.07 16.81 -10.86
C ASN A 213 -12.82 16.89 -12.19
N MET A 214 -12.45 17.84 -13.05
CA MET A 214 -13.01 17.99 -14.40
C MET A 214 -12.23 17.23 -15.49
N SER A 215 -11.29 16.39 -15.09
CA SER A 215 -10.36 15.67 -16.01
C SER A 215 -11.06 14.91 -17.14
N GLY A 216 -12.25 14.37 -16.91
CA GLY A 216 -13.06 13.67 -17.93
C GLY A 216 -13.58 14.60 -19.03
N ASP A 217 -13.75 15.87 -18.74
CA ASP A 217 -14.34 16.89 -19.61
C ASP A 217 -13.26 17.74 -20.33
N LEU A 218 -11.96 17.45 -20.11
CA LEU A 218 -10.85 18.17 -20.74
C LEU A 218 -10.49 17.62 -22.12
N LYS A 219 -10.09 18.48 -23.04
CA LYS A 219 -9.56 18.10 -24.36
C LYS A 219 -8.25 17.34 -24.23
N ASP A 220 -7.32 17.88 -23.44
CA ASP A 220 -6.01 17.31 -23.15
C ASP A 220 -5.70 17.45 -21.66
N PRO A 221 -6.08 16.47 -20.82
CA PRO A 221 -5.83 16.51 -19.38
C PRO A 221 -4.34 16.59 -19.04
N ALA A 222 -3.48 15.91 -19.82
CA ALA A 222 -2.03 15.84 -19.53
C ALA A 222 -1.34 17.20 -19.70
N ARG A 223 -1.84 18.08 -20.58
CA ARG A 223 -1.35 19.44 -20.73
C ARG A 223 -2.11 20.44 -19.87
N SER A 224 -3.43 20.27 -19.77
CA SER A 224 -4.30 21.26 -19.13
C SER A 224 -4.18 21.27 -17.61
N ILE A 225 -4.04 20.09 -16.97
CA ILE A 225 -3.93 20.01 -15.52
C ILE A 225 -2.65 20.69 -15.01
N PRO A 226 -1.44 20.36 -15.51
CA PRO A 226 -0.23 21.04 -15.05
C PRO A 226 -0.24 22.54 -15.31
N ALA A 227 -0.51 22.97 -16.53
CA ALA A 227 -0.44 24.37 -16.92
C ALA A 227 -1.50 25.22 -16.18
N GLY A 228 -2.75 24.74 -16.13
CA GLY A 228 -3.85 25.47 -15.49
C GLY A 228 -3.70 25.56 -13.98
N THR A 229 -3.29 24.48 -13.31
CA THR A 229 -3.12 24.44 -11.86
C THR A 229 -1.94 25.31 -11.40
N LEU A 230 -0.78 25.18 -12.04
CA LEU A 230 0.39 25.99 -11.69
C LEU A 230 0.17 27.49 -11.95
N ALA A 231 -0.49 27.84 -13.05
CA ALA A 231 -0.85 29.23 -13.34
C ALA A 231 -1.85 29.79 -12.29
N ALA A 232 -2.84 28.97 -11.88
CA ALA A 232 -3.79 29.37 -10.85
C ALA A 232 -3.09 29.63 -9.50
N ILE A 233 -2.19 28.75 -9.07
CA ILE A 233 -1.39 28.93 -7.84
C ILE A 233 -0.56 30.20 -7.90
N ALA A 234 0.16 30.45 -9.00
CA ALA A 234 1.02 31.61 -9.14
C ALA A 234 0.21 32.93 -9.06
N VAL A 235 -0.91 33.01 -9.81
CA VAL A 235 -1.75 34.20 -9.83
C VAL A 235 -2.38 34.44 -8.46
N THR A 236 -2.95 33.41 -7.85
CA THR A 236 -3.64 33.56 -6.56
C THR A 236 -2.69 33.82 -5.40
N ALA A 237 -1.46 33.26 -5.42
CA ALA A 237 -0.42 33.56 -4.44
C ALA A 237 -0.03 35.06 -4.47
N VAL A 238 0.16 35.62 -5.66
CA VAL A 238 0.44 37.05 -5.81
C VAL A 238 -0.70 37.91 -5.26
N ILE A 239 -1.95 37.54 -5.56
CA ILE A 239 -3.11 38.26 -5.05
C ILE A 239 -3.16 38.24 -3.52
N TYR A 240 -2.97 37.08 -2.88
CA TYR A 240 -2.95 36.97 -1.42
C TYR A 240 -1.81 37.76 -0.78
N LEU A 241 -0.59 37.74 -1.37
CA LEU A 241 0.55 38.50 -0.87
C LEU A 241 0.26 40.05 -0.95
N VAL A 242 -0.25 40.49 -2.07
CA VAL A 242 -0.63 41.91 -2.24
C VAL A 242 -1.75 42.30 -1.27
N MET A 243 -2.79 41.47 -1.15
CA MET A 243 -3.87 41.71 -0.20
C MET A 243 -3.42 41.76 1.25
N ALA A 244 -2.47 40.93 1.66
CA ALA A 244 -1.90 40.93 3.02
C ALA A 244 -1.24 42.28 3.34
N VAL A 245 -0.44 42.81 2.40
CA VAL A 245 0.18 44.12 2.54
C VAL A 245 -0.84 45.25 2.60
N LEU A 246 -1.82 45.23 1.69
CA LEU A 246 -2.85 46.29 1.61
C LEU A 246 -3.80 46.31 2.81
N LEU A 247 -4.19 45.12 3.31
CA LEU A 247 -5.00 45.04 4.54
C LEU A 247 -4.22 45.54 5.76
N ALA A 248 -2.92 45.13 5.88
CA ALA A 248 -2.10 45.61 6.98
C ALA A 248 -1.81 47.11 6.93
N ALA A 249 -1.76 47.69 5.75
CA ALA A 249 -1.49 49.15 5.56
C ALA A 249 -2.74 50.01 5.57
N GLY A 250 -3.91 49.45 5.24
CA GLY A 250 -5.13 50.22 4.97
C GLY A 250 -6.14 50.27 6.11
N ALA A 251 -6.02 49.39 7.13
CA ALA A 251 -7.00 49.35 8.24
C ALA A 251 -6.32 49.20 9.61
N PRO A 252 -6.84 49.86 10.66
CA PRO A 252 -6.41 49.64 12.04
C PRO A 252 -6.64 48.16 12.45
N ARG A 253 -5.82 47.67 13.37
CA ARG A 253 -5.88 46.27 13.82
C ARG A 253 -7.23 45.87 14.42
N GLU A 254 -7.86 46.80 15.16
CA GLU A 254 -9.15 46.56 15.78
C GLU A 254 -10.24 46.29 14.73
N GLU A 255 -10.22 47.01 13.62
CA GLU A 255 -11.12 46.78 12.50
C GLU A 255 -10.84 45.47 11.79
N LEU A 256 -9.55 45.12 11.56
CA LEU A 256 -9.14 43.84 10.98
C LEU A 256 -9.64 42.65 11.79
N LEU A 257 -9.69 42.77 13.13
CA LEU A 257 -10.12 41.68 14.03
C LEU A 257 -11.65 41.59 14.13
N ASN A 258 -12.37 42.70 14.16
CA ASN A 258 -13.77 42.77 14.52
C ASN A 258 -14.73 42.90 13.32
N GLN A 259 -14.23 43.31 12.15
CA GLN A 259 -15.03 43.51 10.95
C GLN A 259 -14.94 42.29 10.00
N PRO A 260 -15.97 41.44 9.94
CA PRO A 260 -15.93 40.26 9.07
C PRO A 260 -15.84 40.60 7.58
N MET A 261 -16.36 41.77 7.18
CA MET A 261 -16.39 42.22 5.80
C MET A 261 -15.42 43.38 5.54
N ILE A 262 -14.27 43.46 6.25
CA ILE A 262 -13.29 44.54 6.12
C ILE A 262 -12.84 44.79 4.66
N VAL A 263 -12.78 43.73 3.84
CA VAL A 263 -12.45 43.82 2.41
C VAL A 263 -13.49 44.68 1.66
N LYS A 264 -14.78 44.62 2.07
CA LYS A 264 -15.88 45.44 1.51
C LYS A 264 -15.75 46.88 1.95
N ASP A 265 -15.43 47.11 3.24
CA ASP A 265 -15.36 48.45 3.83
C ASP A 265 -14.18 49.25 3.27
N MET A 266 -13.10 48.57 2.91
CA MET A 266 -11.93 49.14 2.26
C MET A 266 -12.06 49.35 0.75
N ALA A 267 -13.09 48.80 0.11
CA ALA A 267 -13.23 48.85 -1.36
C ALA A 267 -13.76 50.20 -1.84
N SER A 268 -13.27 50.66 -2.99
CA SER A 268 -13.78 51.87 -3.65
C SER A 268 -15.27 51.78 -4.05
N VAL A 269 -15.72 50.54 -4.36
CA VAL A 269 -17.12 50.24 -4.72
C VAL A 269 -17.56 49.00 -3.92
N PRO A 270 -18.15 49.20 -2.70
CA PRO A 270 -18.51 48.10 -1.79
C PRO A 270 -19.48 47.05 -2.38
N VAL A 271 -20.37 47.47 -3.26
CA VAL A 271 -21.34 46.57 -3.93
C VAL A 271 -20.65 45.52 -4.78
N LEU A 272 -19.53 45.85 -5.45
CA LEU A 272 -18.77 44.90 -6.24
C LEU A 272 -18.16 43.77 -5.38
N ILE A 273 -17.74 44.09 -4.14
CA ILE A 273 -17.27 43.08 -3.19
C ILE A 273 -18.42 42.16 -2.80
N THR A 274 -19.57 42.66 -2.48
CA THR A 274 -20.76 41.86 -2.15
C THR A 274 -21.13 40.90 -3.28
N VAL A 275 -21.16 41.37 -4.52
CA VAL A 275 -21.39 40.53 -5.70
C VAL A 275 -20.27 39.50 -5.87
N GLY A 276 -19.00 39.89 -5.67
CA GLY A 276 -17.86 39.02 -5.75
C GLY A 276 -17.91 37.89 -4.73
N VAL A 277 -18.23 38.18 -3.46
CA VAL A 277 -18.37 37.19 -2.40
C VAL A 277 -19.46 36.16 -2.71
N PHE A 278 -20.66 36.66 -3.07
CA PHE A 278 -21.80 35.80 -3.41
C PHE A 278 -21.49 34.91 -4.61
N ALA A 279 -20.91 35.49 -5.65
CA ALA A 279 -20.54 34.76 -6.85
C ALA A 279 -19.47 33.68 -6.57
N ALA A 280 -18.40 34.03 -5.85
CA ALA A 280 -17.32 33.12 -5.53
C ALA A 280 -17.75 31.96 -4.61
N THR A 281 -18.52 32.27 -3.56
CA THR A 281 -18.99 31.25 -2.60
C THR A 281 -20.00 30.30 -3.22
N LEU A 282 -21.00 30.79 -3.97
CA LEU A 282 -21.95 29.92 -4.66
C LEU A 282 -21.30 29.10 -5.78
N SER A 283 -20.33 29.67 -6.52
CA SER A 283 -19.59 28.94 -7.53
C SER A 283 -18.77 27.76 -6.92
N SER A 284 -18.11 28.04 -5.78
CA SER A 284 -17.34 27.03 -5.07
C SER A 284 -18.24 25.94 -4.46
N ALA A 285 -19.42 26.33 -3.93
CA ALA A 285 -20.42 25.38 -3.45
C ALA A 285 -20.94 24.48 -4.59
N LEU A 286 -21.31 25.07 -5.74
CA LEU A 286 -21.74 24.33 -6.93
C LEU A 286 -20.62 23.40 -7.44
N GLY A 287 -19.38 23.89 -7.51
CA GLY A 287 -18.21 23.12 -7.94
C GLY A 287 -17.96 21.91 -7.06
N SER A 288 -18.04 22.07 -5.74
CA SER A 288 -17.87 20.99 -4.78
C SER A 288 -19.06 20.02 -4.77
N MET A 289 -20.29 20.52 -4.88
CA MET A 289 -21.52 19.72 -4.99
C MET A 289 -21.55 18.87 -6.28
N MET A 290 -20.87 19.30 -7.35
CA MET A 290 -20.68 18.51 -8.58
C MET A 290 -19.49 17.56 -8.47
N GLY A 291 -18.40 17.98 -7.83
CA GLY A 291 -17.14 17.24 -7.75
C GLY A 291 -17.23 16.03 -6.84
N ALA A 292 -17.75 16.19 -5.63
CA ALA A 292 -17.87 15.13 -4.63
C ALA A 292 -18.62 13.90 -5.14
N PRO A 293 -19.81 13.99 -5.76
CA PRO A 293 -20.51 12.83 -6.28
C PRO A 293 -19.74 12.06 -7.38
N ARG A 294 -18.96 12.77 -8.21
CA ARG A 294 -18.14 12.16 -9.26
C ARG A 294 -16.98 11.33 -8.69
N ILE A 295 -16.39 11.78 -7.58
CA ILE A 295 -15.38 11.04 -6.84
C ILE A 295 -15.97 9.74 -6.30
N LEU A 296 -17.12 9.83 -5.61
CA LEU A 296 -17.81 8.67 -5.06
C LEU A 296 -18.25 7.69 -6.15
N GLN A 297 -18.75 8.17 -7.28
CA GLN A 297 -19.12 7.34 -8.42
C GLN A 297 -17.92 6.59 -9.01
N ALA A 298 -16.79 7.30 -9.19
CA ALA A 298 -15.56 6.69 -9.70
C ALA A 298 -15.03 5.60 -8.74
N PHE A 299 -15.02 5.89 -7.44
CA PHE A 299 -14.68 4.93 -6.39
C PHE A 299 -15.61 3.71 -6.40
N ALA A 300 -16.93 3.92 -6.52
CA ALA A 300 -17.90 2.85 -6.56
C ALA A 300 -17.80 1.98 -7.84
N ARG A 301 -17.44 2.57 -8.99
CA ARG A 301 -17.21 1.85 -10.25
C ARG A 301 -16.02 0.90 -10.20
N ASP A 302 -15.01 1.21 -9.40
CA ASP A 302 -13.86 0.34 -9.19
C ASP A 302 -14.18 -0.90 -8.34
N ASN A 303 -15.42 -1.00 -7.81
CA ASN A 303 -15.95 -2.16 -7.10
C ASN A 303 -15.13 -2.59 -5.87
N ILE A 304 -14.47 -1.62 -5.24
CA ILE A 304 -13.63 -1.83 -4.06
C ILE A 304 -14.46 -2.30 -2.85
N SER A 305 -15.71 -1.83 -2.73
CA SER A 305 -16.62 -2.25 -1.67
C SER A 305 -18.00 -2.58 -2.22
N ARG A 306 -18.54 -3.73 -1.81
CA ARG A 306 -19.89 -4.17 -2.20
C ARG A 306 -20.98 -3.16 -1.81
N HIS A 307 -20.81 -2.49 -0.68
CA HIS A 307 -21.76 -1.51 -0.15
C HIS A 307 -21.81 -0.22 -0.97
N MET A 308 -20.75 0.10 -1.73
CA MET A 308 -20.68 1.29 -2.57
C MET A 308 -21.25 1.09 -3.98
N ARG A 309 -21.56 -0.14 -4.39
CA ARG A 309 -22.11 -0.44 -5.73
C ARG A 309 -23.34 0.39 -6.13
N PRO A 310 -24.28 0.76 -5.24
CA PRO A 310 -25.41 1.60 -5.61
C PRO A 310 -25.03 2.96 -6.20
N PHE A 311 -23.86 3.50 -5.82
CA PHE A 311 -23.33 4.79 -6.27
C PHE A 311 -22.59 4.71 -7.62
N ALA A 312 -22.25 3.51 -8.10
CA ALA A 312 -21.58 3.29 -9.38
C ALA A 312 -22.45 3.65 -10.59
N LYS A 313 -23.78 3.51 -10.45
CA LYS A 313 -24.74 3.74 -11.52
C LYS A 313 -24.94 5.22 -11.77
N GLY A 314 -24.73 5.66 -13.02
CA GLY A 314 -25.13 6.99 -13.48
C GLY A 314 -26.58 7.02 -13.95
N SER A 315 -27.17 8.21 -14.00
CA SER A 315 -28.54 8.46 -14.45
C SER A 315 -28.52 9.41 -15.67
N GLY A 316 -29.43 9.18 -16.62
CA GLY A 316 -29.52 9.99 -17.84
C GLY A 316 -28.39 9.77 -18.85
N VAL A 317 -28.45 10.51 -19.98
CA VAL A 317 -27.48 10.39 -21.10
C VAL A 317 -26.04 10.74 -20.66
N GLY A 318 -25.89 11.68 -19.73
CA GLY A 318 -24.59 12.11 -19.18
C GLY A 318 -24.02 11.20 -18.09
N GLY A 319 -24.75 10.16 -17.66
CA GLY A 319 -24.27 9.26 -16.60
C GLY A 319 -24.13 9.95 -15.22
N GLU A 320 -24.97 10.95 -14.91
CA GLU A 320 -24.90 11.80 -13.72
C GLU A 320 -25.07 11.01 -12.42
N PRO A 321 -24.23 11.26 -11.37
CA PRO A 321 -24.21 10.48 -10.13
C PRO A 321 -25.28 10.90 -9.12
N ARG A 322 -26.57 10.93 -9.50
CA ARG A 322 -27.67 11.44 -8.69
C ARG A 322 -27.75 10.91 -7.27
N ARG A 323 -27.48 9.61 -7.05
CA ARG A 323 -27.48 9.00 -5.71
C ARG A 323 -26.35 9.55 -4.83
N ALA A 324 -25.18 9.75 -5.42
CA ALA A 324 -24.05 10.33 -4.70
C ALA A 324 -24.29 11.82 -4.42
N THR A 325 -25.00 12.56 -5.30
CA THR A 325 -25.40 13.95 -5.08
C THR A 325 -26.35 14.08 -3.89
N ILE A 326 -27.30 13.16 -3.73
CA ILE A 326 -28.19 13.12 -2.56
C ILE A 326 -27.38 12.90 -1.28
N LEU A 327 -26.42 11.96 -1.28
CA LEU A 327 -25.57 11.75 -0.10
C LEU A 327 -24.72 12.97 0.21
N THR A 328 -24.15 13.62 -0.81
CA THR A 328 -23.39 14.88 -0.66
C THR A 328 -24.24 15.99 -0.04
N PHE A 329 -25.49 16.12 -0.45
CA PHE A 329 -26.43 17.09 0.13
C PHE A 329 -26.62 16.86 1.63
N PHE A 330 -26.85 15.62 2.07
CA PHE A 330 -27.04 15.33 3.50
C PHE A 330 -25.75 15.53 4.31
N ILE A 331 -24.57 15.23 3.75
CA ILE A 331 -23.30 15.51 4.42
C ILE A 331 -23.08 17.01 4.56
N ALA A 332 -23.38 17.78 3.51
CA ALA A 332 -23.31 19.24 3.56
C ALA A 332 -24.28 19.83 4.59
N GLU A 333 -25.50 19.28 4.67
CA GLU A 333 -26.48 19.69 5.68
C GLU A 333 -25.99 19.42 7.10
N GLY A 334 -25.41 18.23 7.33
CA GLY A 334 -24.75 17.91 8.61
C GLY A 334 -23.66 18.91 8.96
N GLY A 335 -22.85 19.34 7.99
CA GLY A 335 -21.85 20.39 8.18
C GLY A 335 -22.48 21.76 8.54
N ILE A 336 -23.57 22.14 7.89
CA ILE A 336 -24.31 23.38 8.19
C ILE A 336 -24.84 23.37 9.62
N MET A 337 -25.28 22.22 10.13
CA MET A 337 -25.76 22.09 11.51
C MET A 337 -24.66 22.34 12.56
N LEU A 338 -23.37 22.10 12.22
CA LEU A 338 -22.23 22.50 13.06
C LEU A 338 -22.07 24.03 13.18
N GLY A 339 -22.55 24.78 12.21
CA GLY A 339 -22.99 26.16 12.32
C GLY A 339 -21.94 27.25 12.26
N ASP A 340 -20.63 27.00 12.21
CA ASP A 340 -19.59 28.04 12.22
C ASP A 340 -18.45 27.71 11.24
N LEU A 341 -18.07 28.74 10.45
CA LEU A 341 -16.97 28.66 9.50
C LEU A 341 -15.64 28.32 10.19
N ASN A 342 -15.40 28.86 11.39
CA ASN A 342 -14.18 28.63 12.15
C ASN A 342 -14.09 27.18 12.70
N ALA A 343 -15.21 26.56 12.98
CA ALA A 343 -15.27 25.16 13.43
C ALA A 343 -15.03 24.17 12.27
N ILE A 344 -15.51 24.49 11.07
CA ILE A 344 -15.46 23.60 9.90
C ILE A 344 -14.12 23.70 9.17
N ALA A 345 -13.49 24.88 9.10
CA ALA A 345 -12.26 25.10 8.36
C ALA A 345 -11.09 24.17 8.78
N PRO A 346 -10.82 23.92 10.09
CA PRO A 346 -9.78 22.96 10.50
C PRO A 346 -10.09 21.51 10.09
N ILE A 347 -11.35 21.09 10.13
CA ILE A 347 -11.77 19.74 9.72
C ILE A 347 -11.48 19.53 8.24
N ILE A 348 -11.89 20.47 7.41
CA ILE A 348 -11.64 20.45 5.95
C ILE A 348 -10.14 20.43 5.68
N THR A 349 -9.38 21.27 6.39
CA THR A 349 -7.92 21.31 6.28
C THR A 349 -7.31 19.95 6.51
N MET A 350 -7.72 19.21 7.56
CA MET A 350 -7.23 17.87 7.86
C MET A 350 -7.52 16.91 6.71
N PHE A 351 -8.72 16.87 6.18
CA PHE A 351 -9.08 15.98 5.06
C PHE A 351 -8.30 16.31 3.79
N PHE A 352 -8.09 17.61 3.48
CA PHE A 352 -7.27 17.99 2.32
C PHE A 352 -5.79 17.68 2.54
N MET A 353 -5.25 17.86 3.75
CA MET A 353 -3.87 17.49 4.08
C MET A 353 -3.64 16.00 3.89
N ILE A 354 -4.57 15.16 4.32
CA ILE A 354 -4.50 13.71 4.08
C ILE A 354 -4.47 13.42 2.58
N THR A 355 -5.37 14.02 1.82
CA THR A 355 -5.46 13.81 0.37
C THR A 355 -4.17 14.26 -0.34
N TYR A 356 -3.66 15.44 0.00
CA TYR A 356 -2.43 16.00 -0.57
C TYR A 356 -1.19 15.21 -0.15
N GLY A 357 -1.08 14.87 1.13
CA GLY A 357 0.00 14.05 1.66
C GLY A 357 0.07 12.70 0.97
N THR A 358 -1.09 12.06 0.75
CA THR A 358 -1.14 10.77 0.09
C THR A 358 -0.85 10.85 -1.40
N LEU A 359 -1.30 11.89 -2.10
CA LEU A 359 -0.95 12.15 -3.49
C LEU A 359 0.58 12.33 -3.65
N ASN A 360 1.18 13.12 -2.76
CA ASN A 360 2.62 13.32 -2.71
C ASN A 360 3.35 12.00 -2.41
N LEU A 361 2.84 11.21 -1.46
CA LEU A 361 3.41 9.91 -1.11
C LEU A 361 3.32 8.91 -2.28
N ALA A 362 2.21 8.92 -3.04
CA ALA A 362 2.05 8.13 -4.26
C ALA A 362 3.15 8.44 -5.28
N CYS A 363 3.33 9.72 -5.56
CA CYS A 363 4.35 10.19 -6.50
C CYS A 363 5.78 9.88 -6.02
N PHE A 364 6.04 10.00 -4.71
CA PHE A 364 7.32 9.62 -4.10
C PHE A 364 7.62 8.13 -4.29
N TYR A 365 6.66 7.25 -3.97
CA TYR A 365 6.85 5.80 -4.12
C TYR A 365 7.07 5.39 -5.57
N GLU A 366 6.31 5.92 -6.52
CA GLU A 366 6.52 5.67 -7.94
C GLU A 366 7.92 6.12 -8.39
N GLY A 367 8.36 7.31 -7.94
CA GLY A 367 9.67 7.85 -8.28
C GLY A 367 10.84 7.03 -7.70
N ILE A 368 10.75 6.55 -6.45
CA ILE A 368 11.85 5.84 -5.79
C ILE A 368 11.95 4.38 -6.25
N THR A 369 10.81 3.76 -6.60
CA THR A 369 10.77 2.37 -7.10
C THR A 369 11.25 2.25 -8.53
N ARG A 370 11.40 3.36 -9.24
CA ARG A 370 11.78 3.39 -10.67
C ARG A 370 10.95 2.43 -11.51
N ASN A 371 9.65 2.36 -11.21
CA ASN A 371 8.74 1.51 -11.95
C ASN A 371 8.82 1.83 -13.45
N PRO A 372 9.08 0.84 -14.34
CA PRO A 372 9.15 1.09 -15.79
C PRO A 372 7.88 1.69 -16.39
N SER A 373 6.72 1.55 -15.73
CA SER A 373 5.46 2.14 -16.15
C SER A 373 5.30 3.60 -15.71
N TYR A 374 6.11 4.08 -14.76
CA TYR A 374 6.10 5.47 -14.31
C TYR A 374 7.01 6.32 -15.20
N ARG A 375 6.41 7.01 -16.17
CA ARG A 375 7.09 7.83 -17.20
C ARG A 375 6.39 9.18 -17.33
N PRO A 376 6.38 10.03 -16.29
CA PRO A 376 5.72 11.33 -16.37
C PRO A 376 6.39 12.20 -17.45
N ARG A 377 5.57 12.83 -18.29
CA ARG A 377 6.05 13.80 -19.27
C ARG A 377 6.37 15.16 -18.64
N PHE A 378 5.94 15.35 -17.40
CA PHE A 378 6.17 16.58 -16.65
C PHE A 378 7.62 16.67 -16.17
N ARG A 379 8.33 17.74 -16.56
CA ARG A 379 9.80 17.87 -16.36
C ARG A 379 10.22 18.01 -14.88
N PHE A 380 9.40 18.63 -14.04
CA PHE A 380 9.72 18.89 -12.62
C PHE A 380 9.24 17.78 -11.69
N SER A 381 9.30 16.54 -12.13
CA SER A 381 8.91 15.36 -11.38
C SER A 381 10.15 14.73 -10.73
N HIS A 382 10.46 15.12 -9.49
CA HIS A 382 11.53 14.51 -8.71
C HIS A 382 10.97 13.97 -7.39
N TRP A 383 11.38 12.76 -7.00
CA TRP A 383 10.87 12.09 -5.79
C TRP A 383 11.05 12.89 -4.51
N SER A 384 12.13 13.71 -4.39
CA SER A 384 12.40 14.53 -3.20
C SER A 384 11.37 15.64 -3.00
N LEU A 385 10.85 16.24 -4.09
CA LEU A 385 9.79 17.26 -4.03
C LEU A 385 8.49 16.65 -3.50
N SER A 386 8.17 15.45 -3.98
CA SER A 386 7.00 14.72 -3.51
C SER A 386 7.15 14.29 -2.04
N LEU A 387 8.33 13.85 -1.62
CA LEU A 387 8.60 13.55 -0.21
C LEU A 387 8.47 14.80 0.67
N ALA A 388 9.03 15.93 0.24
CA ALA A 388 8.90 17.20 0.96
C ALA A 388 7.45 17.64 1.08
N GLY A 389 6.63 17.47 0.03
CA GLY A 389 5.19 17.73 0.06
C GLY A 389 4.45 16.82 1.04
N ALA A 390 4.76 15.51 1.07
CA ALA A 390 4.16 14.57 2.01
C ALA A 390 4.52 14.89 3.47
N ILE A 391 5.79 15.17 3.75
CA ILE A 391 6.25 15.58 5.08
C ILE A 391 5.60 16.91 5.49
N GLY A 392 5.56 17.89 4.59
CA GLY A 392 4.91 19.18 4.85
C GLY A 392 3.43 19.01 5.25
N CYS A 393 2.68 18.18 4.55
CA CYS A 393 1.30 17.86 4.91
C CYS A 393 1.20 17.21 6.31
N ALA A 394 2.05 16.22 6.61
CA ALA A 394 2.05 15.54 7.90
C ALA A 394 2.42 16.50 9.05
N VAL A 395 3.43 17.34 8.87
CA VAL A 395 3.84 18.35 9.85
C VAL A 395 2.72 19.33 10.13
N VAL A 396 2.07 19.85 9.09
CA VAL A 396 0.95 20.77 9.25
C VAL A 396 -0.22 20.14 10.00
N MET A 397 -0.58 18.89 9.69
CA MET A 397 -1.63 18.16 10.43
C MET A 397 -1.32 18.08 11.93
N LEU A 398 -0.07 17.72 12.28
CA LEU A 398 0.39 17.63 13.67
C LEU A 398 0.41 18.99 14.37
N LEU A 399 0.81 20.06 13.67
CA LEU A 399 0.87 21.41 14.23
C LEU A 399 -0.52 22.00 14.45
N ILE A 400 -1.49 21.72 13.57
CA ILE A 400 -2.87 22.22 13.72
C ILE A 400 -3.57 21.55 14.90
N ASN A 401 -3.61 20.22 14.90
CA ASN A 401 -4.23 19.45 15.97
C ASN A 401 -3.67 18.02 16.02
N PRO A 402 -2.75 17.70 16.95
CA PRO A 402 -2.13 16.38 17.04
C PRO A 402 -3.13 15.24 17.26
N LEU A 403 -4.16 15.49 18.08
CA LEU A 403 -5.20 14.49 18.37
C LEU A 403 -5.99 14.11 17.12
N TRP A 404 -6.46 15.10 16.37
CA TRP A 404 -7.17 14.86 15.12
C TRP A 404 -6.26 14.24 14.04
N ALA A 405 -4.97 14.61 14.01
CA ALA A 405 -4.00 14.02 13.10
C ALA A 405 -3.82 12.51 13.37
N VAL A 406 -3.63 12.12 14.64
CA VAL A 406 -3.52 10.71 15.04
C VAL A 406 -4.83 9.95 14.80
N LEU A 407 -5.98 10.55 15.13
CA LEU A 407 -7.29 9.94 14.89
C LEU A 407 -7.53 9.67 13.40
N SER A 408 -7.21 10.65 12.55
CA SER A 408 -7.35 10.53 11.10
C SER A 408 -6.40 9.47 10.53
N ALA A 409 -5.14 9.43 10.97
CA ALA A 409 -4.18 8.41 10.58
C ALA A 409 -4.63 7.00 11.03
N SER A 410 -5.18 6.88 12.24
CA SER A 410 -5.72 5.62 12.76
C SER A 410 -6.94 5.15 11.96
N LEU A 411 -7.85 6.07 11.64
CA LEU A 411 -9.02 5.78 10.80
C LEU A 411 -8.60 5.33 9.39
N MET A 412 -7.60 5.99 8.79
CA MET A 412 -7.04 5.58 7.50
C MET A 412 -6.43 4.18 7.57
N GLY A 413 -5.65 3.89 8.61
CA GLY A 413 -5.07 2.57 8.83
C GLY A 413 -6.13 1.48 9.01
N LEU A 414 -7.21 1.79 9.72
CA LEU A 414 -8.36 0.89 9.88
C LEU A 414 -9.07 0.64 8.55
N LEU A 415 -9.40 1.69 7.82
CA LEU A 415 -10.03 1.58 6.50
C LEU A 415 -9.15 0.80 5.51
N PHE A 416 -7.84 1.08 5.50
CA PHE A 416 -6.89 0.32 4.71
C PHE A 416 -6.93 -1.17 5.05
N ARG A 417 -6.90 -1.52 6.35
CA ARG A 417 -6.95 -2.92 6.80
C ARG A 417 -8.28 -3.60 6.46
N LEU A 418 -9.40 -2.88 6.54
CA LEU A 418 -10.71 -3.41 6.15
C LEU A 418 -10.81 -3.66 4.64
N ILE A 419 -10.27 -2.74 3.84
CA ILE A 419 -10.28 -2.84 2.37
C ILE A 419 -9.30 -3.92 1.90
N SER A 420 -8.09 -4.02 2.49
CA SER A 420 -7.10 -5.05 2.14
C SER A 420 -7.56 -6.48 2.41
N ARG A 421 -8.50 -6.67 3.37
CA ARG A 421 -9.11 -7.99 3.62
C ARG A 421 -10.15 -8.41 2.57
N ALA A 422 -10.59 -7.50 1.72
CA ALA A 422 -11.64 -7.73 0.72
C ALA A 422 -11.02 -8.16 -0.61
N GLU A 423 -10.15 -9.12 -0.72
CA GLU A 423 -9.54 -9.70 -1.94
C GLU A 423 -9.94 -8.99 -3.26
N ILE A 424 -9.41 -7.78 -3.47
CA ILE A 424 -9.78 -6.95 -4.62
C ILE A 424 -8.98 -7.39 -5.83
N ILE A 425 -9.63 -8.03 -6.80
CA ILE A 425 -9.00 -8.32 -8.10
C ILE A 425 -8.97 -7.03 -8.93
N ALA A 426 -7.93 -6.23 -8.74
CA ALA A 426 -7.72 -5.04 -9.54
C ALA A 426 -7.18 -5.40 -10.94
N ARG A 427 -7.71 -4.73 -11.97
CA ARG A 427 -7.22 -4.90 -13.36
C ARG A 427 -6.01 -4.01 -13.70
N TRP A 428 -5.46 -3.30 -12.74
CA TRP A 428 -4.30 -2.43 -12.85
C TRP A 428 -3.25 -2.76 -11.77
N GLY A 429 -1.97 -2.50 -12.07
CA GLY A 429 -0.87 -2.72 -11.14
C GLY A 429 -0.95 -1.83 -9.90
N ASP A 430 -0.34 -2.28 -8.83
CA ASP A 430 -0.16 -1.53 -7.59
C ASP A 430 1.32 -1.16 -7.37
N VAL A 431 1.56 -0.17 -6.53
CA VAL A 431 2.93 0.21 -6.13
C VAL A 431 3.54 -0.84 -5.20
N GLY A 432 2.70 -1.56 -4.44
CA GLY A 432 3.15 -2.59 -3.50
C GLY A 432 3.96 -3.68 -4.18
N SER A 433 3.46 -4.21 -5.31
CA SER A 433 4.19 -5.20 -6.12
C SER A 433 5.48 -4.63 -6.72
N GLY A 434 5.49 -3.36 -7.13
CA GLY A 434 6.71 -2.68 -7.62
C GLY A 434 7.76 -2.53 -6.51
N VAL A 435 7.36 -2.13 -5.30
CA VAL A 435 8.23 -2.05 -4.12
C VAL A 435 8.76 -3.41 -3.71
N ALA A 436 7.89 -4.43 -3.68
CA ALA A 436 8.27 -5.80 -3.35
C ALA A 436 9.29 -6.35 -4.35
N PHE A 437 9.06 -6.15 -5.66
CA PHE A 437 9.99 -6.54 -6.71
C PHE A 437 11.35 -5.86 -6.55
N GLU A 438 11.41 -4.54 -6.34
CA GLU A 438 12.67 -3.81 -6.21
C GLU A 438 13.45 -4.20 -4.94
N ARG A 439 12.74 -4.48 -3.83
CA ARG A 439 13.34 -5.02 -2.60
C ARG A 439 13.91 -6.41 -2.85
N ALA A 440 13.14 -7.29 -3.48
CA ALA A 440 13.60 -8.65 -3.83
C ALA A 440 14.81 -8.59 -4.76
N ARG A 441 14.78 -7.76 -5.83
CA ARG A 441 15.89 -7.57 -6.75
C ARG A 441 17.17 -7.11 -6.03
N LYS A 442 17.07 -6.09 -5.18
CA LYS A 442 18.23 -5.58 -4.41
C LYS A 442 18.77 -6.63 -3.44
N ALA A 443 17.88 -7.37 -2.77
CA ALA A 443 18.26 -8.43 -1.84
C ALA A 443 18.97 -9.58 -2.58
N LEU A 444 18.44 -10.02 -3.74
CA LEU A 444 19.04 -11.05 -4.58
C LEU A 444 20.44 -10.65 -5.08
N LEU A 445 20.59 -9.43 -5.58
CA LEU A 445 21.91 -8.92 -6.02
C LEU A 445 22.91 -8.82 -4.85
N LYS A 446 22.43 -8.48 -3.66
CA LYS A 446 23.27 -8.44 -2.46
C LYS A 446 23.72 -9.85 -2.07
N LEU A 447 22.83 -10.83 -2.10
CA LEU A 447 23.13 -12.23 -1.80
C LEU A 447 24.12 -12.86 -2.80
N GLU A 448 24.08 -12.44 -4.07
CA GLU A 448 25.00 -12.93 -5.10
C GLU A 448 26.46 -12.53 -4.82
N VAL A 449 26.65 -11.32 -4.28
CA VAL A 449 28.02 -10.78 -4.00
C VAL A 449 28.52 -11.15 -2.61
N GLN A 450 27.62 -11.56 -1.70
CA GLN A 450 28.01 -11.89 -0.33
C GLN A 450 28.71 -13.25 -0.26
N TYR A 451 29.82 -13.30 0.48
CA TYR A 451 30.47 -14.56 0.83
C TYR A 451 29.54 -15.40 1.70
N TYR A 452 29.31 -16.66 1.29
CA TYR A 452 28.50 -17.60 2.04
C TYR A 452 29.24 -18.03 3.31
N HIS A 453 28.58 -17.91 4.46
CA HIS A 453 29.07 -18.41 5.74
C HIS A 453 28.15 -19.54 6.23
N PRO A 454 28.67 -20.71 6.66
CA PRO A 454 27.84 -21.85 7.10
C PRO A 454 26.81 -21.50 8.18
N LYS A 455 27.12 -20.57 9.08
CA LYS A 455 26.17 -20.04 10.08
C LYS A 455 24.87 -19.48 9.49
N ASN A 456 24.89 -19.00 8.26
CA ASN A 456 23.73 -18.42 7.56
C ASN A 456 23.00 -19.44 6.70
N TRP A 457 23.35 -20.74 6.84
CA TRP A 457 22.68 -21.79 6.10
C TRP A 457 21.19 -21.82 6.40
N ARG A 458 20.40 -21.93 5.35
CA ARG A 458 18.95 -22.07 5.42
C ARG A 458 18.52 -23.14 4.42
N PRO A 459 17.52 -23.96 4.75
CA PRO A 459 17.03 -24.96 3.82
C PRO A 459 16.37 -24.27 2.61
N ALA A 460 16.91 -24.48 1.44
CA ALA A 460 16.29 -24.16 0.16
C ALA A 460 15.94 -25.49 -0.52
N ILE A 461 14.73 -25.99 -0.24
CA ILE A 461 14.31 -27.35 -0.54
C ILE A 461 13.62 -27.38 -1.90
N LEU A 462 14.11 -28.25 -2.80
CA LEU A 462 13.40 -28.68 -3.99
C LEU A 462 12.79 -30.06 -3.69
N ALA A 463 11.48 -30.10 -3.45
CA ALA A 463 10.76 -31.33 -3.17
C ALA A 463 10.07 -31.84 -4.44
N LEU A 464 10.39 -33.05 -4.88
CA LEU A 464 9.75 -33.70 -6.01
C LEU A 464 8.60 -34.59 -5.51
N SER A 465 7.46 -33.99 -5.32
CA SER A 465 6.25 -34.63 -4.80
C SER A 465 5.28 -35.15 -5.88
N GLY A 466 5.70 -35.18 -7.14
CA GLY A 466 4.81 -35.53 -8.25
C GLY A 466 3.65 -34.54 -8.35
N GLY A 467 2.39 -35.01 -8.37
CA GLY A 467 1.19 -34.16 -8.37
C GLY A 467 0.91 -33.47 -7.04
N ALA A 468 1.78 -33.55 -6.05
CA ALA A 468 1.67 -33.08 -4.66
C ALA A 468 0.44 -33.61 -3.89
N TRP A 469 -0.73 -33.56 -4.49
CA TRP A 469 -1.98 -34.13 -3.92
C TRP A 469 -1.98 -35.65 -3.80
N SER A 470 -1.19 -36.36 -4.59
CA SER A 470 -1.01 -37.81 -4.53
C SER A 470 0.03 -38.25 -3.48
N ARG A 471 0.87 -37.35 -3.05
CA ARG A 471 1.91 -37.54 -2.03
C ARG A 471 1.93 -36.35 -1.09
N TYR A 472 0.80 -36.09 -0.47
CA TYR A 472 0.61 -34.94 0.41
C TYR A 472 1.64 -34.89 1.54
N HIS A 473 1.87 -36.02 2.22
CA HIS A 473 2.79 -36.10 3.35
C HIS A 473 4.22 -35.72 2.98
N LEU A 474 4.66 -36.01 1.75
CA LEU A 474 5.95 -35.59 1.27
C LEU A 474 6.07 -34.04 1.15
N ALA A 475 5.01 -33.38 0.68
CA ALA A 475 4.94 -31.92 0.62
C ALA A 475 4.88 -31.31 2.03
N GLU A 476 4.20 -31.98 2.94
CA GLU A 476 4.08 -31.60 4.34
C GLU A 476 5.41 -31.71 5.09
N TYR A 477 6.13 -32.82 4.95
CA TYR A 477 7.49 -32.95 5.50
C TYR A 477 8.42 -31.87 4.95
N ALA A 478 8.37 -31.58 3.66
CA ALA A 478 9.15 -30.52 3.06
C ALA A 478 8.81 -29.14 3.66
N TYR A 479 7.53 -28.89 3.95
CA TYR A 479 7.06 -27.67 4.62
C TYR A 479 7.56 -27.59 6.07
N TRP A 480 7.48 -28.68 6.84
CA TRP A 480 7.98 -28.73 8.22
C TRP A 480 9.49 -28.54 8.29
N LEU A 481 10.25 -29.14 7.37
CA LEU A 481 11.70 -28.98 7.26
C LEU A 481 12.11 -27.55 6.88
N ALA A 482 11.32 -26.86 6.07
CA ALA A 482 11.54 -25.45 5.76
C ALA A 482 11.25 -24.55 6.97
N ALA A 483 10.41 -24.97 7.92
CA ALA A 483 10.10 -24.35 9.21
C ALA A 483 9.80 -22.82 9.14
N GLY A 484 9.23 -22.34 8.04
CA GLY A 484 8.96 -20.91 7.81
C GLY A 484 10.21 -20.02 7.65
N HIS A 485 11.41 -20.61 7.68
CA HIS A 485 12.69 -19.90 7.55
C HIS A 485 13.45 -20.24 6.26
N GLY A 486 13.04 -21.31 5.59
CA GLY A 486 13.59 -21.79 4.32
C GLY A 486 12.77 -21.37 3.11
N ILE A 487 13.28 -21.74 1.94
CA ILE A 487 12.55 -21.62 0.67
C ILE A 487 12.13 -23.03 0.27
N LEU A 488 10.83 -23.21 0.05
CA LEU A 488 10.27 -24.47 -0.42
C LEU A 488 9.82 -24.34 -1.87
N THR A 489 10.31 -25.22 -2.73
CA THR A 489 9.82 -25.38 -4.10
C THR A 489 9.23 -26.79 -4.24
N LEU A 490 7.95 -26.86 -4.63
CA LEU A 490 7.32 -28.13 -5.01
C LEU A 490 7.48 -28.34 -6.52
N GLY A 491 8.22 -29.37 -6.87
CA GLY A 491 8.55 -29.75 -8.24
C GLY A 491 7.70 -30.90 -8.76
N GLN A 492 7.22 -30.78 -9.99
CA GLN A 492 6.55 -31.84 -10.71
C GLN A 492 7.19 -32.07 -12.06
N ILE A 493 7.57 -33.32 -12.35
CA ILE A 493 8.07 -33.77 -13.63
C ILE A 493 6.89 -34.46 -14.34
N ILE A 494 6.55 -33.99 -15.54
CA ILE A 494 5.49 -34.60 -16.35
C ILE A 494 6.06 -35.04 -17.70
N PRO A 495 5.60 -36.19 -18.26
CA PRO A 495 6.14 -36.70 -19.52
C PRO A 495 6.06 -35.70 -20.65
N ASP A 496 7.15 -35.54 -21.41
CA ASP A 496 7.21 -34.70 -22.60
C ASP A 496 6.63 -35.44 -23.82
N ALA A 497 5.31 -35.58 -23.86
CA ALA A 497 4.62 -36.31 -24.93
C ALA A 497 3.47 -35.49 -25.52
N GLY A 498 3.29 -35.58 -26.85
CA GLY A 498 2.13 -35.03 -27.58
C GLY A 498 2.26 -33.55 -27.97
N GLU A 499 1.30 -33.08 -28.79
CA GLU A 499 1.36 -31.77 -29.45
C GLU A 499 1.10 -30.54 -28.52
N ARG A 500 0.42 -30.73 -27.37
CA ARG A 500 0.01 -29.63 -26.46
C ARG A 500 0.90 -29.50 -25.21
N ARG A 501 2.21 -29.67 -25.37
CA ARG A 501 3.19 -29.64 -24.26
C ARG A 501 3.06 -28.40 -23.36
N VAL A 502 3.10 -27.21 -23.94
CA VAL A 502 3.07 -25.96 -23.22
C VAL A 502 1.75 -25.77 -22.43
N GLU A 503 0.63 -26.18 -23.01
CA GLU A 503 -0.67 -26.09 -22.36
C GLU A 503 -0.77 -27.06 -21.17
N ARG A 504 -0.30 -28.31 -21.33
CA ARG A 504 -0.24 -29.29 -20.26
C ARG A 504 0.62 -28.81 -19.08
N ARG A 505 1.80 -28.25 -19.37
CA ARG A 505 2.67 -27.66 -18.35
C ARG A 505 1.95 -26.53 -17.60
N ARG A 506 1.31 -25.60 -18.30
CA ARG A 506 0.56 -24.48 -17.70
C ARG A 506 -0.60 -24.97 -16.83
N GLN A 507 -1.32 -25.98 -17.26
CA GLN A 507 -2.42 -26.58 -16.49
C GLN A 507 -1.90 -27.28 -15.22
N ALA A 508 -0.81 -28.03 -15.32
CA ALA A 508 -0.17 -28.68 -14.18
C ALA A 508 0.36 -27.66 -13.17
N GLU A 509 1.03 -26.60 -13.64
CA GLU A 509 1.51 -25.52 -12.78
C GLU A 509 0.36 -24.76 -12.10
N LYS A 510 -0.73 -24.52 -12.81
CA LYS A 510 -1.92 -23.88 -12.22
C LYS A 510 -2.54 -24.76 -11.13
N ARG A 511 -2.66 -26.06 -11.34
CA ARG A 511 -3.18 -27.01 -10.33
C ARG A 511 -2.27 -27.07 -9.11
N LEU A 512 -0.96 -27.15 -9.33
CA LEU A 512 0.02 -27.17 -8.24
C LEU A 512 -0.02 -25.86 -7.42
N ARG A 513 -0.17 -24.72 -8.08
CA ARG A 513 -0.32 -23.43 -7.44
C ARG A 513 -1.63 -23.33 -6.61
N SER A 514 -2.75 -23.82 -7.15
CA SER A 514 -4.02 -23.89 -6.41
C SER A 514 -3.88 -24.77 -5.17
N PHE A 515 -3.29 -25.93 -5.30
CA PHE A 515 -3.03 -26.85 -4.19
C PHE A 515 -2.17 -26.20 -3.08
N ILE A 516 -1.06 -25.55 -3.45
CA ILE A 516 -0.20 -24.82 -2.50
C ILE A 516 -0.97 -23.75 -1.74
N HIS A 517 -1.86 -23.04 -2.43
CA HIS A 517 -2.68 -21.98 -1.82
C HIS A 517 -3.77 -22.54 -0.91
N GLU A 518 -4.48 -23.56 -1.34
CA GLU A 518 -5.57 -24.21 -0.58
C GLU A 518 -5.07 -24.85 0.72
N GLU A 519 -3.89 -25.48 0.67
CA GLU A 519 -3.27 -26.12 1.85
C GLU A 519 -2.41 -25.15 2.69
N GLY A 520 -2.30 -23.86 2.29
CA GLY A 520 -1.52 -22.86 3.02
C GLY A 520 -0.02 -23.13 3.07
N LEU A 521 0.52 -23.94 2.15
CA LEU A 521 1.93 -24.24 2.06
C LEU A 521 2.68 -23.02 1.51
N GLY A 522 3.63 -22.48 2.26
CA GLY A 522 4.48 -21.37 1.81
C GLY A 522 5.52 -21.81 0.76
N ALA A 523 5.07 -22.32 -0.40
CA ALA A 523 5.90 -22.95 -1.41
C ALA A 523 5.76 -22.30 -2.79
N PHE A 524 6.77 -22.49 -3.65
CA PHE A 524 6.78 -22.09 -5.05
C PHE A 524 6.54 -23.32 -5.94
N PRO A 525 5.61 -23.27 -6.91
CA PRO A 525 5.41 -24.37 -7.86
C PRO A 525 6.42 -24.31 -8.99
N VAL A 526 6.94 -25.46 -9.39
CA VAL A 526 7.72 -25.62 -10.63
C VAL A 526 7.30 -26.91 -11.35
N VAL A 527 7.09 -26.83 -12.66
CA VAL A 527 6.74 -27.98 -13.49
C VAL A 527 7.67 -28.03 -14.69
N VAL A 528 8.32 -29.17 -14.90
CA VAL A 528 9.16 -29.46 -16.07
C VAL A 528 8.59 -30.58 -16.90
N LEU A 529 8.88 -30.54 -18.20
CA LEU A 529 8.51 -31.55 -19.19
C LEU A 529 9.74 -32.41 -19.47
N GLU A 530 9.76 -33.61 -18.93
CA GLU A 530 10.86 -34.58 -19.12
C GLU A 530 10.33 -36.00 -18.99
N ASN A 531 11.00 -36.95 -19.65
CA ASN A 531 10.54 -38.35 -19.71
C ASN A 531 11.11 -39.21 -18.63
N SER A 532 12.12 -38.77 -17.89
CA SER A 532 12.73 -39.48 -16.76
C SER A 532 12.87 -38.60 -15.54
N LEU A 533 12.97 -39.23 -14.36
CA LEU A 533 13.22 -38.50 -13.11
C LEU A 533 14.59 -37.82 -13.13
N GLU A 534 15.60 -38.50 -13.67
CA GLU A 534 16.95 -37.99 -13.79
C GLU A 534 17.03 -36.74 -14.67
N ALA A 535 16.48 -36.79 -15.90
CA ALA A 535 16.45 -35.63 -16.81
C ALA A 535 15.68 -34.47 -16.21
N GLY A 536 14.55 -34.74 -15.57
CA GLY A 536 13.74 -33.71 -14.89
C GLY A 536 14.45 -33.06 -13.71
N LEU A 537 15.14 -33.85 -12.88
CA LEU A 537 15.95 -33.34 -11.79
C LEU A 537 17.15 -32.56 -12.31
N GLN A 538 17.83 -33.02 -13.35
CA GLN A 538 18.93 -32.33 -14.00
C GLN A 538 18.48 -30.95 -14.52
N SER A 539 17.37 -30.89 -15.25
CA SER A 539 16.78 -29.62 -15.74
C SER A 539 16.47 -28.65 -14.61
N LEU A 540 15.93 -29.14 -13.49
CA LEU A 540 15.63 -28.31 -12.32
C LEU A 540 16.90 -27.82 -11.61
N LEU A 541 17.89 -28.69 -11.36
CA LEU A 541 19.12 -28.30 -10.66
C LEU A 541 19.96 -27.30 -11.44
N GLN A 542 19.93 -27.36 -12.76
CA GLN A 542 20.64 -26.43 -13.64
C GLN A 542 19.95 -25.07 -13.75
N SER A 543 18.63 -25.05 -13.86
CA SER A 543 17.88 -23.85 -14.28
C SER A 543 17.05 -23.21 -13.18
N HIS A 544 16.70 -23.94 -12.10
CA HIS A 544 15.83 -23.41 -11.06
C HIS A 544 16.62 -22.63 -10.01
N GLY A 545 16.15 -21.40 -9.74
CA GLY A 545 16.72 -20.47 -8.76
C GLY A 545 17.35 -19.24 -9.42
N ILE A 546 17.54 -18.17 -8.63
CA ILE A 546 18.12 -16.90 -9.06
C ILE A 546 19.27 -16.56 -8.12
N GLY A 547 20.48 -16.40 -8.66
CA GLY A 547 21.66 -16.05 -7.88
C GLY A 547 21.92 -16.98 -6.72
N GLY A 548 22.18 -16.42 -5.54
CA GLY A 548 22.41 -17.18 -4.30
C GLY A 548 21.19 -17.96 -3.76
N MET A 549 20.00 -17.80 -4.37
CA MET A 549 18.77 -18.52 -3.95
C MET A 549 18.51 -19.73 -4.85
N ARG A 550 19.49 -20.61 -4.96
CA ARG A 550 19.35 -21.93 -5.61
C ARG A 550 19.03 -22.99 -4.57
N PRO A 551 18.29 -24.06 -4.93
CA PRO A 551 18.09 -25.18 -4.02
C PRO A 551 19.43 -25.76 -3.54
N ASN A 552 19.59 -25.87 -2.24
CA ASN A 552 20.74 -26.54 -1.61
C ASN A 552 20.40 -27.97 -1.14
N THR A 553 19.11 -28.30 -1.14
CA THR A 553 18.58 -29.56 -0.64
C THR A 553 17.54 -30.11 -1.63
N VAL A 554 17.66 -31.34 -2.00
CA VAL A 554 16.69 -32.11 -2.80
C VAL A 554 15.95 -33.07 -1.88
N LEU A 555 14.62 -33.03 -1.91
CA LEU A 555 13.77 -33.94 -1.14
C LEU A 555 12.99 -34.85 -2.08
N LEU A 556 13.13 -36.14 -1.89
CA LEU A 556 12.50 -37.19 -2.65
C LEU A 556 11.78 -38.17 -1.72
N GLY A 557 10.69 -38.77 -2.19
CA GLY A 557 10.08 -39.90 -1.49
C GLY A 557 10.75 -41.22 -1.85
N LEU A 558 10.97 -42.07 -0.86
CA LEU A 558 11.54 -43.42 -1.09
C LEU A 558 10.55 -44.23 -1.97
N PRO A 559 11.02 -44.94 -3.03
CA PRO A 559 10.17 -45.79 -3.83
C PRO A 559 9.66 -46.99 -3.03
N LYS A 560 8.38 -47.34 -3.16
CA LYS A 560 7.75 -48.50 -2.49
C LYS A 560 7.95 -49.80 -3.27
N ASN A 561 8.28 -49.74 -4.56
CA ASN A 561 8.57 -50.91 -5.40
C ASN A 561 9.91 -50.80 -6.14
N ARG A 562 10.44 -51.93 -6.57
CA ARG A 562 11.79 -52.03 -7.15
C ARG A 562 11.86 -51.68 -8.65
N GLU A 563 10.71 -51.51 -9.34
CA GLU A 563 10.66 -51.33 -10.80
C GLU A 563 11.48 -50.13 -11.31
N ARG A 564 11.52 -49.02 -10.52
CA ARG A 564 12.20 -47.78 -10.89
C ARG A 564 13.43 -47.50 -9.99
N TRP A 565 13.93 -48.52 -9.29
CA TRP A 565 14.99 -48.34 -8.31
C TRP A 565 16.32 -47.88 -8.91
N GLU A 566 16.70 -48.43 -10.06
CA GLU A 566 17.92 -48.01 -10.76
C GLU A 566 17.86 -46.56 -11.21
N GLU A 567 16.74 -46.14 -11.84
CA GLU A 567 16.52 -44.73 -12.23
C GLU A 567 16.56 -43.80 -11.02
N PHE A 568 16.02 -44.26 -9.90
CA PHE A 568 16.01 -43.49 -8.65
C PHE A 568 17.44 -43.33 -8.09
N CYS A 569 18.24 -44.38 -8.05
CA CYS A 569 19.64 -44.33 -7.63
C CYS A 569 20.49 -43.45 -8.55
N HIS A 570 20.21 -43.42 -9.85
CA HIS A 570 20.82 -42.48 -10.77
C HIS A 570 20.51 -41.03 -10.40
N ALA A 571 19.26 -40.72 -10.07
CA ALA A 571 18.85 -39.38 -9.62
C ALA A 571 19.56 -38.96 -8.32
N LEU A 572 19.79 -39.88 -7.37
CA LEU A 572 20.56 -39.58 -6.16
C LEU A 572 22.02 -39.25 -6.47
N ARG A 573 22.67 -40.05 -7.32
CA ARG A 573 24.06 -39.79 -7.76
C ARG A 573 24.15 -38.42 -8.49
N LEU A 574 23.16 -38.09 -9.29
CA LEU A 574 23.10 -36.79 -9.96
C LEU A 574 23.00 -35.65 -8.95
N ALA A 575 22.09 -35.73 -7.97
CA ALA A 575 21.94 -34.70 -6.93
C ALA A 575 23.24 -34.49 -6.14
N ASN A 576 23.93 -35.58 -5.80
CA ASN A 576 25.23 -35.54 -5.15
C ASN A 576 26.33 -34.90 -6.04
N ALA A 577 26.37 -35.21 -7.33
CA ALA A 577 27.29 -34.59 -8.29
C ALA A 577 27.10 -33.09 -8.43
N TYR A 578 25.86 -32.58 -8.20
CA TYR A 578 25.55 -31.14 -8.12
C TYR A 578 25.80 -30.59 -6.72
N GLU A 579 26.42 -31.29 -5.82
CA GLU A 579 26.70 -30.87 -4.43
C GLU A 579 25.42 -30.41 -3.70
N ARG A 580 24.35 -31.21 -3.78
CA ARG A 580 23.09 -30.94 -3.06
C ARG A 580 22.94 -31.92 -1.91
N SER A 581 22.52 -31.41 -0.76
CA SER A 581 22.06 -32.29 0.31
C SER A 581 20.82 -33.04 -0.15
N ILE A 582 20.68 -34.29 0.24
CA ILE A 582 19.60 -35.16 -0.20
C ILE A 582 18.82 -35.64 1.02
N LEU A 583 17.51 -35.51 0.95
CA LEU A 583 16.58 -36.01 1.94
C LEU A 583 15.64 -37.00 1.26
N LEU A 584 15.68 -38.27 1.74
CA LEU A 584 14.75 -39.30 1.31
C LEU A 584 13.73 -39.52 2.43
N VAL A 585 12.48 -39.22 2.15
CA VAL A 585 11.40 -39.37 3.11
C VAL A 585 10.63 -40.64 2.81
N ASP A 586 10.53 -41.50 3.80
CA ASP A 586 9.64 -42.64 3.85
C ASP A 586 8.67 -42.39 5.00
N CYS A 587 7.40 -42.22 4.71
CA CYS A 587 6.38 -41.84 5.67
C CYS A 587 5.12 -42.68 5.53
N ASP A 588 4.39 -42.82 6.63
CA ASP A 588 3.06 -43.45 6.64
C ASP A 588 2.06 -42.55 5.93
N GLU A 589 1.56 -43.01 4.79
CA GLU A 589 0.57 -42.27 3.97
C GLU A 589 -0.87 -42.40 4.51
N GLU A 590 -1.10 -43.22 5.56
CA GLU A 590 -2.42 -43.41 6.20
C GLU A 590 -2.70 -42.37 7.29
N LEU A 591 -1.67 -41.61 7.72
CA LEU A 591 -1.83 -40.54 8.72
C LEU A 591 -2.76 -39.43 8.23
N GLU A 592 -3.52 -38.87 9.16
CA GLU A 592 -4.39 -37.73 8.89
C GLU A 592 -3.54 -36.48 8.54
N ARG A 593 -3.95 -35.78 7.48
CA ARG A 593 -3.27 -34.56 7.01
C ARG A 593 -3.16 -33.52 8.11
N GLY A 594 -2.00 -32.88 8.21
CA GLY A 594 -1.72 -31.84 9.21
C GLY A 594 -1.43 -32.36 10.59
N THR A 595 -1.38 -33.67 10.80
CA THR A 595 -1.03 -34.32 12.08
C THR A 595 0.36 -34.94 12.01
N ALA A 596 1.17 -34.69 13.05
CA ALA A 596 2.44 -35.36 13.20
C ALA A 596 2.23 -36.70 13.95
N PRO A 597 2.96 -37.80 13.60
CA PRO A 597 2.88 -39.06 14.32
C PRO A 597 3.24 -38.92 15.79
N ASP A 598 2.67 -39.75 16.66
CA ASP A 598 2.97 -39.72 18.08
C ASP A 598 4.29 -40.36 18.40
N GLY A 599 5.09 -39.72 19.26
CA GLY A 599 6.40 -40.28 19.70
C GLY A 599 7.52 -39.24 19.71
N SER A 600 8.74 -39.68 19.73
CA SER A 600 9.95 -38.86 19.74
C SER A 600 10.50 -38.60 18.33
N ILE A 601 11.25 -37.51 18.20
CA ILE A 601 12.12 -37.24 17.05
C ILE A 601 13.51 -37.74 17.39
N ASP A 602 13.98 -38.72 16.66
CA ASP A 602 15.24 -39.37 16.92
C ASP A 602 16.24 -39.14 15.81
N VAL A 603 17.47 -38.86 16.16
CA VAL A 603 18.61 -38.75 15.23
C VAL A 603 19.61 -39.84 15.51
N LEU A 604 19.81 -40.72 14.55
CA LEU A 604 20.86 -41.77 14.65
C LEU A 604 22.21 -41.18 14.25
N TRP A 605 23.05 -40.93 15.25
CA TRP A 605 24.37 -40.33 15.03
C TRP A 605 25.37 -41.38 14.54
N GLN A 606 25.85 -41.22 13.30
CA GLN A 606 26.82 -42.08 12.63
C GLN A 606 28.07 -41.28 12.17
N GLY A 607 28.46 -40.27 12.94
CA GLY A 607 29.59 -39.39 12.62
C GLY A 607 29.20 -37.96 12.28
N SER A 608 30.17 -37.05 12.22
CA SER A 608 29.94 -35.60 12.12
C SER A 608 29.45 -35.16 10.74
N ASN A 609 29.81 -35.82 9.65
CA ASN A 609 29.54 -35.35 8.28
C ASN A 609 28.03 -35.14 7.98
N HIS A 610 27.20 -36.13 8.34
CA HIS A 610 25.76 -36.05 8.14
C HIS A 610 25.03 -35.64 9.43
N GLY A 611 25.63 -35.92 10.59
CA GLY A 611 25.03 -35.71 11.90
C GLY A 611 24.63 -34.28 12.17
N GLN A 612 25.47 -33.32 11.81
CA GLN A 612 25.17 -31.89 12.02
C GLN A 612 23.93 -31.45 11.25
N LEU A 613 23.78 -31.86 9.99
CA LEU A 613 22.57 -31.52 9.20
C LEU A 613 21.33 -32.25 9.77
N MET A 614 21.46 -33.53 10.17
CA MET A 614 20.34 -34.28 10.78
C MET A 614 19.84 -33.61 12.05
N VAL A 615 20.73 -33.22 12.95
CA VAL A 615 20.40 -32.54 14.20
C VAL A 615 19.72 -31.20 13.91
N LEU A 616 20.23 -30.42 12.94
CA LEU A 616 19.61 -29.13 12.56
C LEU A 616 18.22 -29.34 11.99
N LEU A 617 18.03 -30.30 11.08
CA LEU A 617 16.71 -30.57 10.47
C LEU A 617 15.71 -31.09 11.51
N ALA A 618 16.11 -31.96 12.41
CA ALA A 618 15.29 -32.44 13.52
C ALA A 618 14.88 -31.31 14.45
N HIS A 619 15.79 -30.39 14.75
CA HIS A 619 15.48 -29.17 15.51
C HIS A 619 14.49 -28.24 14.79
N LEU A 620 14.62 -28.08 13.47
CA LEU A 620 13.66 -27.28 12.68
C LEU A 620 12.27 -27.91 12.68
N ILE A 621 12.16 -29.24 12.54
CA ILE A 621 10.88 -29.95 12.64
C ILE A 621 10.27 -29.76 14.03
N ALA A 622 11.04 -29.94 15.09
CA ALA A 622 10.57 -29.81 16.48
C ALA A 622 9.99 -28.42 16.80
N LYS A 623 10.36 -27.38 16.06
CA LYS A 623 9.81 -26.04 16.22
C LYS A 623 8.42 -25.83 15.59
N ASN A 624 7.97 -26.73 14.72
CA ASN A 624 6.64 -26.61 14.12
C ASN A 624 5.54 -26.88 15.17
N PRO A 625 4.39 -26.18 15.09
CA PRO A 625 3.29 -26.36 16.03
C PRO A 625 2.81 -27.82 16.16
N GLN A 626 2.81 -28.56 15.05
CA GLN A 626 2.37 -29.97 14.98
C GLN A 626 3.32 -30.91 15.73
N TRP A 627 4.58 -30.54 15.87
CA TRP A 627 5.63 -31.32 16.54
C TRP A 627 5.94 -30.81 17.96
N ARG A 628 5.24 -29.80 18.43
CA ARG A 628 5.50 -29.18 19.75
C ARG A 628 5.25 -30.15 20.89
N GLY A 629 6.19 -30.20 21.84
CA GLY A 629 6.11 -31.03 23.06
C GLY A 629 6.59 -32.46 22.88
N ARG A 630 7.07 -32.85 21.70
CA ARG A 630 7.69 -34.15 21.46
C ARG A 630 9.15 -34.14 21.93
N SER A 631 9.63 -35.29 22.46
CA SER A 631 11.00 -35.39 22.89
C SER A 631 11.94 -35.51 21.69
N PHE A 632 13.04 -34.76 21.74
CA PHE A 632 14.10 -34.81 20.75
C PHE A 632 15.28 -35.58 21.32
N ARG A 633 15.72 -36.66 20.63
CA ARG A 633 16.75 -37.55 21.11
C ARG A 633 17.83 -37.77 20.05
N VAL A 634 19.10 -37.80 20.49
CA VAL A 634 20.24 -38.18 19.65
C VAL A 634 20.74 -39.56 20.15
N LEU A 635 20.73 -40.53 19.24
CA LEU A 635 21.04 -41.92 19.51
C LEU A 635 22.44 -42.24 18.95
N GLY A 636 23.42 -42.50 19.79
CA GLY A 636 24.75 -43.00 19.38
C GLY A 636 24.82 -44.53 19.51
N VAL A 637 25.22 -45.20 18.45
CA VAL A 637 25.44 -46.66 18.46
C VAL A 637 26.92 -46.94 18.24
N LEU A 638 27.53 -47.64 19.18
CA LEU A 638 28.95 -48.02 19.17
C LEU A 638 29.14 -49.55 19.11
N PRO A 639 30.24 -50.01 18.52
CA PRO A 639 30.62 -51.41 18.66
C PRO A 639 30.93 -51.76 20.13
N PRO A 640 30.93 -53.02 20.52
CA PRO A 640 31.03 -53.45 21.92
C PRO A 640 32.23 -52.92 22.71
N LYS A 641 33.31 -52.54 22.03
CA LYS A 641 34.52 -51.94 22.63
C LYS A 641 34.65 -50.44 22.43
N GLY A 642 33.61 -49.76 21.96
CA GLY A 642 33.62 -48.30 21.74
C GLY A 642 33.59 -47.50 23.04
N ASP A 643 34.23 -46.32 23.05
CA ASP A 643 34.27 -45.41 24.19
C ASP A 643 32.99 -44.60 24.28
N GLN A 644 32.04 -45.10 25.09
CA GLN A 644 30.72 -44.47 25.30
C GLN A 644 30.82 -43.10 25.97
N GLU A 645 31.74 -42.89 26.87
CA GLU A 645 31.91 -41.65 27.63
C GLU A 645 32.42 -40.54 26.73
N ASN A 646 33.36 -40.85 25.85
CA ASN A 646 33.92 -39.91 24.90
C ASN A 646 32.85 -39.45 23.88
N LEU A 647 32.09 -40.41 23.31
CA LEU A 647 31.02 -40.06 22.37
C LEU A 647 29.90 -39.24 23.06
N ARG A 648 29.55 -39.58 24.29
CA ARG A 648 28.56 -38.80 25.05
C ARG A 648 29.02 -37.37 25.27
N ARG A 649 30.28 -37.18 25.66
CA ARG A 649 30.87 -35.85 25.85
C ARG A 649 30.89 -35.07 24.56
N GLU A 650 31.35 -35.63 23.45
CA GLU A 650 31.38 -34.99 22.13
C GLU A 650 29.98 -34.52 21.68
N LEU A 651 28.98 -35.40 21.81
CA LEU A 651 27.60 -35.06 21.43
C LEU A 651 27.00 -33.99 22.34
N THR A 652 27.29 -34.06 23.64
CA THR A 652 26.77 -33.05 24.58
C THR A 652 27.40 -31.68 24.29
N GLU A 653 28.73 -31.64 24.10
CA GLU A 653 29.42 -30.39 23.73
C GLU A 653 28.92 -29.81 22.39
N THR A 654 28.68 -30.67 21.39
CA THR A 654 28.11 -30.26 20.09
C THR A 654 26.71 -29.65 20.24
N LEU A 655 25.82 -30.28 21.00
CA LEU A 655 24.45 -29.79 21.23
C LEU A 655 24.43 -28.54 22.07
N GLU A 656 25.29 -28.44 23.11
CA GLU A 656 25.42 -27.22 23.91
C GLU A 656 25.95 -26.04 23.09
N SER A 657 26.97 -26.25 22.26
CA SER A 657 27.50 -25.21 21.37
C SER A 657 26.46 -24.73 20.36
N ALA A 658 25.64 -25.64 19.84
CA ALA A 658 24.52 -25.37 18.95
C ALA A 658 23.31 -24.77 19.67
N ARG A 659 23.26 -24.78 21.00
CA ARG A 659 22.07 -24.39 21.81
C ARG A 659 20.82 -25.18 21.45
N ILE A 660 21.00 -26.48 21.19
CA ILE A 660 19.92 -27.41 20.87
C ILE A 660 19.67 -28.30 22.07
N GLU A 661 18.46 -28.30 22.59
CA GLU A 661 18.05 -29.17 23.69
C GLU A 661 17.64 -30.54 23.12
N ALA A 662 18.42 -31.56 23.38
CA ALA A 662 18.15 -32.95 22.99
C ALA A 662 18.70 -33.93 24.03
N GLY A 663 17.99 -35.04 24.23
CA GLY A 663 18.49 -36.14 25.08
C GLY A 663 19.53 -36.97 24.34
N VAL A 664 20.72 -37.20 24.97
CA VAL A 664 21.79 -38.04 24.39
C VAL A 664 21.73 -39.44 24.99
N TYR A 665 21.58 -40.44 24.12
CA TYR A 665 21.50 -41.84 24.48
C TYR A 665 22.55 -42.62 23.70
N ILE A 666 23.49 -43.30 24.41
CA ILE A 666 24.54 -44.09 23.79
C ILE A 666 24.28 -45.57 24.05
N PHE A 667 24.35 -46.34 23.02
CA PHE A 667 24.14 -47.78 23.06
C PHE A 667 25.37 -48.53 22.52
N SER A 668 25.71 -49.65 23.15
CA SER A 668 26.71 -50.58 22.67
C SER A 668 26.00 -51.87 22.24
N GLY A 669 26.21 -52.31 21.02
CA GLY A 669 25.56 -53.50 20.48
C GLY A 669 26.29 -54.07 19.25
N GLU A 670 26.10 -55.37 18.99
CA GLU A 670 26.68 -56.04 17.83
C GLU A 670 25.91 -55.79 16.53
N ASP A 671 24.59 -55.53 16.62
CA ASP A 671 23.72 -55.26 15.47
C ASP A 671 22.87 -53.98 15.66
N LEU A 672 22.98 -53.08 14.69
CA LEU A 672 22.26 -51.80 14.66
C LEU A 672 20.76 -52.01 14.71
N PHE A 673 20.20 -52.89 13.89
CA PHE A 673 18.76 -53.11 13.78
C PHE A 673 18.15 -53.68 15.06
N THR A 674 18.84 -54.65 15.67
CA THR A 674 18.41 -55.20 16.96
C THR A 674 18.41 -54.17 18.06
N THR A 675 19.39 -53.28 18.07
CA THR A 675 19.46 -52.16 19.03
C THR A 675 18.36 -51.14 18.80
N LEU A 676 18.13 -50.74 17.57
CA LEU A 676 17.03 -49.85 17.20
C LEU A 676 15.67 -50.47 17.54
N ALA A 677 15.39 -51.70 17.16
CA ALA A 677 14.12 -52.38 17.42
C ALA A 677 13.70 -52.37 18.91
N ARG A 678 14.70 -52.42 19.82
CA ARG A 678 14.44 -52.37 21.27
C ARG A 678 14.23 -50.94 21.82
N ARG A 679 14.68 -49.94 21.10
CA ARG A 679 14.78 -48.55 21.61
C ARG A 679 13.89 -47.55 20.88
N THR A 680 13.45 -47.88 19.66
CA THR A 680 12.61 -47.01 18.82
C THR A 680 11.10 -47.30 18.94
N GLY A 681 10.66 -48.10 19.92
CA GLY A 681 9.25 -48.46 20.08
C GLY A 681 8.29 -47.29 20.33
N ASN A 682 8.79 -46.07 20.57
CA ASN A 682 8.02 -44.86 20.68
C ASN A 682 8.64 -43.71 19.83
N THR A 683 9.24 -44.04 18.70
CA THR A 683 9.82 -43.08 17.76
C THR A 683 8.78 -42.73 16.71
N ALA A 684 8.46 -41.44 16.59
CA ALA A 684 7.60 -40.91 15.54
C ALA A 684 8.36 -40.70 14.23
N LEU A 685 9.59 -40.17 14.33
CA LEU A 685 10.40 -39.81 13.18
C LEU A 685 11.87 -40.14 13.48
N LEU A 686 12.51 -40.88 12.60
CA LEU A 686 13.91 -41.25 12.70
C LEU A 686 14.73 -40.61 11.56
N PHE A 687 15.78 -39.87 11.93
CA PHE A 687 16.78 -39.38 10.97
C PHE A 687 17.96 -40.34 10.94
N VAL A 688 18.34 -40.78 9.73
CA VAL A 688 19.49 -41.66 9.50
C VAL A 688 20.40 -41.11 8.41
N ALA A 689 21.70 -41.36 8.51
CA ALA A 689 22.63 -40.95 7.46
C ALA A 689 22.38 -41.73 6.16
N LEU A 690 22.49 -41.01 5.03
CA LEU A 690 22.43 -41.56 3.69
C LEU A 690 23.81 -41.54 3.05
N GLU A 691 24.37 -42.69 2.80
CA GLU A 691 25.47 -42.85 1.85
C GLU A 691 24.88 -43.07 0.46
N VAL A 692 25.23 -42.17 -0.49
CA VAL A 692 24.68 -42.25 -1.84
C VAL A 692 25.12 -43.55 -2.51
N PRO A 693 24.19 -44.46 -2.89
CA PRO A 693 24.52 -45.78 -3.34
C PRO A 693 25.27 -45.79 -4.69
N SER A 694 26.39 -46.52 -4.76
CA SER A 694 27.05 -46.86 -6.01
C SER A 694 26.24 -47.89 -6.81
N HIS A 695 26.67 -48.24 -8.01
CA HIS A 695 26.06 -49.35 -8.76
C HIS A 695 26.18 -50.71 -8.04
N GLU A 696 27.21 -50.90 -7.24
CA GLU A 696 27.45 -52.13 -6.53
C GLU A 696 26.66 -52.24 -5.23
N THR A 697 26.41 -51.09 -4.54
CA THR A 697 25.76 -51.05 -3.22
C THR A 697 24.26 -50.71 -3.26
N GLN A 698 23.68 -50.50 -4.42
CA GLN A 698 22.29 -50.08 -4.55
C GLN A 698 21.25 -51.11 -4.06
N ASP A 699 21.57 -52.39 -4.16
CA ASP A 699 20.69 -53.48 -3.68
C ASP A 699 20.79 -53.63 -2.16
N GLU A 700 21.98 -53.48 -1.58
CA GLU A 700 22.18 -53.44 -0.14
C GLU A 700 21.45 -52.25 0.50
N PHE A 701 21.49 -51.07 -0.15
CA PHE A 701 20.76 -49.90 0.30
C PHE A 701 19.25 -50.13 0.28
N TRP A 702 18.71 -50.81 -0.74
CA TRP A 702 17.30 -51.17 -0.79
C TRP A 702 16.89 -52.03 0.42
N GLU A 703 17.65 -53.12 0.70
CA GLU A 703 17.35 -54.02 1.80
C GLU A 703 17.45 -53.31 3.16
N HIS A 704 18.46 -52.46 3.32
CA HIS A 704 18.65 -51.66 4.52
C HIS A 704 17.48 -50.71 4.77
N SER A 705 17.03 -49.97 3.74
CA SER A 705 15.91 -49.04 3.82
C SER A 705 14.61 -49.75 4.18
N GLN A 706 14.31 -50.89 3.52
CA GLN A 706 13.11 -51.70 3.81
C GLN A 706 13.10 -52.30 5.23
N ARG A 707 14.25 -52.52 5.83
CA ARG A 707 14.35 -52.99 7.24
C ARG A 707 14.04 -51.82 8.20
N LEU A 708 14.48 -50.59 7.92
CA LEU A 708 14.23 -49.43 8.76
C LEU A 708 12.73 -49.04 8.76
N THR A 709 12.08 -49.04 7.61
CA THR A 709 10.65 -48.78 7.46
C THR A 709 9.75 -49.68 8.30
N LYS A 710 10.19 -50.94 8.52
CA LYS A 710 9.46 -51.87 9.38
C LYS A 710 9.62 -51.61 10.88
N LEU A 711 10.62 -50.81 11.28
CA LEU A 711 10.90 -50.51 12.68
C LEU A 711 10.29 -49.20 13.17
N VAL A 712 10.17 -48.22 12.30
CA VAL A 712 9.69 -46.87 12.65
C VAL A 712 8.73 -46.38 11.58
N PRO A 713 7.65 -45.73 11.97
CA PRO A 713 6.62 -45.24 11.01
C PRO A 713 7.21 -44.33 9.94
N ASP A 714 8.01 -43.33 10.35
CA ASP A 714 8.57 -42.35 9.44
C ASP A 714 10.10 -42.29 9.56
N VAL A 715 10.76 -42.33 8.42
CA VAL A 715 12.23 -42.28 8.32
C VAL A 715 12.68 -41.23 7.31
N ILE A 716 13.64 -40.39 7.69
CA ILE A 716 14.31 -39.49 6.78
C ILE A 716 15.78 -39.86 6.66
N HIS A 717 16.17 -40.33 5.48
CA HIS A 717 17.56 -40.53 5.15
C HIS A 717 18.20 -39.22 4.68
N VAL A 718 19.34 -38.85 5.25
CA VAL A 718 19.97 -37.54 5.06
C VAL A 718 21.39 -37.67 4.54
N HIS A 719 21.67 -37.15 3.37
CA HIS A 719 23.00 -36.89 2.85
C HIS A 719 23.33 -35.39 2.94
N SER A 720 24.44 -35.03 3.56
CA SER A 720 24.91 -33.65 3.68
C SER A 720 25.98 -33.36 2.62
N ALA A 721 25.84 -32.22 1.95
CA ALA A 721 26.84 -31.68 1.03
C ALA A 721 27.90 -30.80 1.74
N ASP A 722 28.20 -31.06 3.00
CA ASP A 722 29.24 -30.44 3.86
C ASP A 722 29.22 -28.90 3.96
N ARG A 723 28.02 -28.29 3.85
CA ARG A 723 27.83 -26.83 3.91
C ARG A 723 27.19 -26.34 5.20
N VAL A 724 27.01 -27.22 6.19
CA VAL A 724 26.33 -26.93 7.45
C VAL A 724 27.29 -27.01 8.60
N SER A 725 27.26 -26.03 9.51
CA SER A 725 27.98 -26.08 10.78
C SER A 725 27.01 -25.72 11.90
N LEU A 726 27.03 -26.54 12.97
CA LEU A 726 26.33 -26.28 14.21
C LEU A 726 27.11 -25.33 15.14
N GLU A 727 28.39 -25.13 14.89
CA GLU A 727 29.21 -24.18 15.64
C GLU A 727 28.81 -22.75 15.26
N ALA A 728 28.44 -21.98 16.28
CA ALA A 728 27.88 -20.60 16.12
C ALA A 728 28.97 -19.53 15.99
#